data_114f1771e5c2473787584744967b898c
#
_entry.id   114f1771e5c2473787584744967b898c
#
_cell.length_a   1.000
_cell.length_b   1.000
_cell.length_c   1.000
_cell.angle_alpha   90.00
_cell.angle_beta   90.00
_cell.angle_gamma   90.00
#
_symmetry.space_group_name_H-M   'P 1'
#
loop_
_entity.id
_entity.type
_entity.pdbx_description
1 polymer ?
#
loop_
_entity_poly.entity_id
_entity_poly.type
_entity_poly.pdbx_seq_one_letter_code
_entity_poly.pdbx_strand_id
1 'polypeptide(L)'
;MMKMSPTARATPDEHLIAPGKRDMSHTPDATDLHAQVRARRAQLDASTRHALNIPEDSSELWGLALSGGGIRSATFSLGVIRALADTGVLNRFDLLSTVSGGGYIGGMLGRLFTRAHRAEEVAAALAGVDTRWFLWWLRANGRYLVPRGMTDTLFALAIYLRNLLAIHLELGIMALCLGCLLVGLDLGTWWWAQGAATRDPGWITSFGALPAWLPTLWLLLPLGVVAATVIVAAHWALTWVARASLGKVLAHWAGGLLLTLLLLGYQLVAGGVIDDSPARDTRRALWLVMDLLLLGWVLGVPMAAWRLRQVPTEGSAALHVEAARSLLTQRLATCFKWMAAVLLVGLMDRAAWFLAFEVQDWLATGMAAGVAIAVLRAVLPSVSKASASGGAEGAEGLTGMALNLIGYLMVLALITWWWSLLHKVVFGAMFDQQQWSWSPPVLVLAGVALPVLGYLLLTGRNASFLNLSSLHAFYRARLVRTYLGAANARRFPGVNHDEQGALATLPAQGGSAAGLVAVTRVERDDDIDMGQYRPQDRGGPVHLVNVCLNQTQDPRGQIYNLDRKGLPLSVASGGAMRVGTEDWRALPPDNALTLGTWVAISGAAVAPGMGAMTRGGMASLATLIGARLGYWWSPAEGGEAASRFGKLRGLVSELMGSFGGRDAPDWFLSDGGHFENTAAYALLAARARVIVMADCGADPGFEFKDMENLVRKARIDLQAEILFQRKKDASDPVWGQLDAEAWAQFGALDELAAAQSDVCVAVAKVVYDGRSEDPAWLIVVKPNVCNALPVDLRNYKRANPDFPQQSTADQFFSESQWESYHSLGRFLGKHVDLQRVQALSASGGLSPMVDDEESVVGERDVPAPQARDGAAAAPAPAAPPASSLRGTRAAIASTISLSAAATVGVSAWQGMEGWRAAQQATTDAHRVALGELSTMWAKLP
;
A
#
# COMPACT_ATOMS: atom_id res chain seq x y z
N MET A 1 -30.77 -54.38 20.05
CA MET A 1 -31.79 -54.52 21.08
C MET A 1 -31.25 -53.95 22.38
N MET A 2 -31.65 -52.74 22.73
CA MET A 2 -32.00 -52.27 24.04
C MET A 2 -32.35 -50.80 23.96
N LYS A 3 -33.63 -50.49 24.07
CA LYS A 3 -34.17 -49.12 24.19
C LYS A 3 -33.82 -48.58 25.58
N MET A 4 -33.20 -47.41 25.64
CA MET A 4 -33.18 -46.58 26.88
C MET A 4 -34.00 -45.32 26.60
N SER A 5 -34.96 -45.08 27.50
CA SER A 5 -35.94 -44.03 27.59
C SER A 5 -35.25 -42.67 27.91
N PRO A 6 -35.74 -41.53 27.46
CA PRO A 6 -35.16 -40.21 27.75
C PRO A 6 -35.68 -39.71 29.12
N THR A 7 -34.75 -39.46 30.03
CA THR A 7 -34.96 -38.71 31.28
C THR A 7 -35.14 -37.22 30.99
N ALA A 8 -36.16 -36.66 31.63
CA ALA A 8 -36.58 -35.27 31.56
C ALA A 8 -35.47 -34.29 31.88
N ARG A 9 -35.25 -33.33 30.97
CA ARG A 9 -34.47 -32.09 31.21
C ARG A 9 -35.40 -31.08 31.88
N ALA A 10 -35.02 -30.66 33.08
CA ALA A 10 -35.57 -29.47 33.71
C ALA A 10 -35.09 -28.23 32.90
N THR A 11 -36.03 -27.40 32.53
CA THR A 11 -35.81 -26.09 31.96
C THR A 11 -35.48 -25.11 33.11
N PRO A 12 -34.37 -24.35 33.02
CA PRO A 12 -34.25 -23.12 33.80
C PRO A 12 -35.01 -22.01 33.07
N ASP A 13 -35.95 -21.38 33.74
CA ASP A 13 -36.56 -20.13 33.36
C ASP A 13 -35.47 -19.03 33.28
N GLU A 14 -34.94 -18.80 32.11
CA GLU A 14 -34.23 -17.56 31.82
C GLU A 14 -35.23 -16.49 31.42
N HIS A 15 -35.61 -15.64 32.36
CA HIS A 15 -36.09 -14.30 32.04
C HIS A 15 -34.96 -13.50 31.40
N LEU A 16 -34.71 -13.72 30.11
CA LEU A 16 -33.97 -12.80 29.25
C LEU A 16 -34.83 -11.55 29.08
N ILE A 17 -34.52 -10.52 29.86
CA ILE A 17 -34.95 -9.16 29.55
C ILE A 17 -34.29 -8.83 28.20
N ALA A 18 -35.08 -8.89 27.14
CA ALA A 18 -34.68 -8.39 25.81
C ALA A 18 -34.28 -6.90 25.97
N PRO A 19 -33.15 -6.46 25.46
CA PRO A 19 -32.82 -5.03 25.43
C PRO A 19 -33.96 -4.32 24.71
N GLY A 20 -34.61 -3.36 25.40
CA GLY A 20 -35.76 -2.64 24.88
C GLY A 20 -35.47 -2.16 23.44
N LYS A 21 -36.38 -2.46 22.53
CA LYS A 21 -36.40 -1.86 21.20
C LYS A 21 -36.40 -0.35 21.40
N ARG A 22 -35.25 0.30 21.25
CA ARG A 22 -35.18 1.75 21.14
C ARG A 22 -35.97 2.16 19.92
N ASP A 23 -36.80 3.15 20.10
CA ASP A 23 -37.55 3.79 19.04
C ASP A 23 -36.55 4.39 18.03
N MET A 24 -36.37 3.72 16.91
CA MET A 24 -35.41 4.09 15.85
C MET A 24 -35.88 5.28 14.99
N SER A 25 -37.01 5.88 15.36
CA SER A 25 -37.64 6.95 14.58
C SER A 25 -36.91 8.31 14.62
N HIS A 26 -35.85 8.48 15.41
CA HIS A 26 -35.12 9.75 15.56
C HIS A 26 -33.60 9.66 15.45
N THR A 27 -33.04 8.57 14.88
CA THR A 27 -31.60 8.57 14.58
C THR A 27 -31.32 9.42 13.36
N PRO A 28 -30.40 10.43 13.44
CA PRO A 28 -30.04 11.25 12.29
C PRO A 28 -29.57 10.37 11.12
N ASP A 29 -29.86 10.80 9.91
CA ASP A 29 -29.34 10.16 8.70
C ASP A 29 -27.81 10.09 8.78
N ALA A 30 -27.26 8.90 8.60
CA ALA A 30 -25.82 8.67 8.64
C ALA A 30 -25.08 9.49 7.56
N THR A 31 -25.77 9.89 6.49
CA THR A 31 -25.20 10.68 5.39
C THR A 31 -25.16 12.18 5.66
N ASP A 32 -25.92 12.68 6.64
CA ASP A 32 -25.84 14.09 7.07
C ASP A 32 -24.87 14.26 8.26
N LEU A 33 -23.63 14.62 7.95
CA LEU A 33 -22.57 14.85 8.95
C LEU A 33 -22.96 15.97 9.95
N HIS A 34 -23.59 17.05 9.47
CA HIS A 34 -24.02 18.16 10.33
C HIS A 34 -25.15 17.76 11.28
N ALA A 35 -26.10 16.94 10.81
CA ALA A 35 -27.14 16.39 11.67
C ALA A 35 -26.58 15.48 12.73
N GLN A 36 -25.58 14.65 12.41
CA GLN A 36 -24.87 13.82 13.38
C GLN A 36 -24.15 14.67 14.44
N VAL A 37 -23.50 15.76 14.03
CA VAL A 37 -22.82 16.69 14.98
C VAL A 37 -23.82 17.40 15.86
N ARG A 38 -24.97 17.89 15.34
CA ARG A 38 -26.03 18.49 16.18
C ARG A 38 -26.56 17.47 17.19
N ALA A 39 -26.85 16.27 16.77
CA ALA A 39 -27.30 15.20 17.67
C ALA A 39 -26.25 14.88 18.77
N ARG A 40 -24.97 14.82 18.40
CA ARG A 40 -23.84 14.66 19.34
C ARG A 40 -23.82 15.77 20.39
N ARG A 41 -23.92 17.04 19.95
CA ARG A 41 -23.87 18.20 20.86
C ARG A 41 -25.03 18.20 21.85
N ALA A 42 -26.20 17.74 21.43
CA ALA A 42 -27.37 17.58 22.30
C ALA A 42 -27.18 16.53 23.40
N GLN A 43 -26.25 15.59 23.25
CA GLN A 43 -25.93 14.60 24.28
C GLN A 43 -24.98 15.10 25.36
N LEU A 44 -24.33 16.27 25.19
CA LEU A 44 -23.47 16.88 26.21
C LEU A 44 -24.33 17.59 27.28
N ASP A 45 -23.87 17.55 28.52
CA ASP A 45 -24.51 18.30 29.62
C ASP A 45 -24.53 19.81 29.29
N ALA A 46 -25.56 20.50 29.70
CA ALA A 46 -25.70 21.95 29.48
C ALA A 46 -24.54 22.75 30.11
N SER A 47 -24.05 22.33 31.28
CA SER A 47 -22.87 22.90 31.90
C SER A 47 -21.60 22.73 31.09
N THR A 48 -21.41 21.54 30.48
CA THR A 48 -20.28 21.24 29.59
C THR A 48 -20.35 22.07 28.32
N ARG A 49 -21.53 22.17 27.69
CA ARG A 49 -21.73 23.02 26.51
C ARG A 49 -21.42 24.49 26.81
N HIS A 50 -21.88 25.01 27.93
CA HIS A 50 -21.62 26.38 28.35
C HIS A 50 -20.11 26.60 28.63
N ALA A 51 -19.47 25.70 29.38
CA ALA A 51 -18.05 25.82 29.72
C ALA A 51 -17.13 25.75 28.48
N LEU A 52 -17.52 24.97 27.46
CA LEU A 52 -16.77 24.80 26.21
C LEU A 52 -17.20 25.77 25.11
N ASN A 53 -18.12 26.68 25.40
CA ASN A 53 -18.67 27.62 24.43
C ASN A 53 -19.14 26.94 23.13
N ILE A 54 -20.00 25.91 23.29
CA ILE A 54 -20.59 25.15 22.18
C ILE A 54 -22.00 25.68 21.91
N PRO A 55 -22.21 26.48 20.85
CA PRO A 55 -23.54 26.95 20.45
C PRO A 55 -24.36 25.76 19.92
N GLU A 56 -25.66 25.71 20.27
CA GLU A 56 -26.53 24.59 19.84
C GLU A 56 -26.66 24.51 18.31
N ASP A 57 -26.83 25.67 17.66
CA ASP A 57 -27.09 25.78 16.21
C ASP A 57 -25.89 26.23 15.38
N SER A 58 -24.68 26.22 15.93
CA SER A 58 -23.48 26.62 15.20
C SER A 58 -23.12 25.63 14.10
N SER A 59 -22.86 26.15 12.91
CA SER A 59 -22.26 25.38 11.81
C SER A 59 -20.76 25.19 11.95
N GLU A 60 -20.09 25.84 12.92
CA GLU A 60 -18.66 25.73 13.17
C GLU A 60 -18.31 24.34 13.70
N LEU A 61 -17.37 23.66 13.02
CA LEU A 61 -16.90 22.33 13.39
C LEU A 61 -15.48 22.41 13.98
N TRP A 62 -15.27 21.67 15.07
CA TRP A 62 -13.93 21.42 15.62
C TRP A 62 -13.52 19.97 15.32
N GLY A 63 -12.31 19.79 14.78
CA GLY A 63 -11.77 18.51 14.41
C GLY A 63 -10.49 18.15 15.14
N LEU A 64 -10.37 16.88 15.56
CA LEU A 64 -9.14 16.28 16.04
C LEU A 64 -8.61 15.32 14.98
N ALA A 65 -7.39 15.57 14.46
CA ALA A 65 -6.72 14.72 13.50
C ALA A 65 -5.61 13.90 14.18
N LEU A 66 -5.63 12.57 13.98
CA LEU A 66 -4.59 11.68 14.49
C LEU A 66 -3.91 10.99 13.31
N SER A 67 -2.64 11.34 13.09
CA SER A 67 -1.88 10.91 11.92
C SER A 67 -1.47 9.44 11.95
N GLY A 68 -0.98 8.94 10.80
CA GLY A 68 -0.33 7.64 10.71
C GLY A 68 1.02 7.60 11.45
N GLY A 69 1.55 6.39 11.59
CA GLY A 69 2.84 6.15 12.27
C GLY A 69 2.86 4.91 13.18
N GLY A 70 1.93 3.98 12.97
CA GLY A 70 1.87 2.71 13.71
C GLY A 70 1.71 2.91 15.23
N ILE A 71 2.33 2.02 16.02
CA ILE A 71 2.27 2.09 17.50
C ILE A 71 2.82 3.41 18.06
N ARG A 72 3.80 4.04 17.37
CA ARG A 72 4.35 5.33 17.79
C ARG A 72 3.27 6.40 17.80
N SER A 73 2.53 6.52 16.69
CA SER A 73 1.41 7.44 16.60
C SER A 73 0.32 7.12 17.60
N ALA A 74 -0.07 5.86 17.73
CA ALA A 74 -1.10 5.45 18.69
C ALA A 74 -0.75 5.86 20.12
N THR A 75 0.53 5.67 20.52
CA THR A 75 1.00 5.96 21.88
C THR A 75 1.13 7.45 22.16
N PHE A 76 1.71 8.21 21.20
CA PHE A 76 1.83 9.66 21.32
C PHE A 76 0.46 10.35 21.29
N SER A 77 -0.39 9.95 20.34
CA SER A 77 -1.75 10.49 20.23
C SER A 77 -2.60 10.21 21.49
N LEU A 78 -2.39 9.05 22.15
CA LEU A 78 -3.01 8.81 23.45
C LEU A 78 -2.57 9.85 24.49
N GLY A 79 -1.28 10.20 24.51
CA GLY A 79 -0.76 11.28 25.35
C GLY A 79 -1.44 12.61 25.06
N VAL A 80 -1.55 12.98 23.78
CA VAL A 80 -2.26 14.21 23.35
C VAL A 80 -3.73 14.19 23.75
N ILE A 81 -4.47 13.08 23.50
CA ILE A 81 -5.88 12.93 23.90
C ILE A 81 -6.04 13.13 25.41
N ARG A 82 -5.14 12.55 26.21
CA ARG A 82 -5.15 12.71 27.66
C ARG A 82 -4.85 14.15 28.09
N ALA A 83 -3.92 14.81 27.42
CA ALA A 83 -3.66 16.24 27.67
C ALA A 83 -4.89 17.10 27.36
N LEU A 84 -5.57 16.85 26.23
CA LEU A 84 -6.83 17.54 25.90
C LEU A 84 -7.96 17.24 26.89
N ALA A 85 -7.97 16.08 27.53
CA ALA A 85 -8.87 15.78 28.63
C ALA A 85 -8.47 16.51 29.91
N ASP A 86 -7.16 16.57 30.24
CA ASP A 86 -6.63 17.31 31.39
C ASP A 86 -6.97 18.83 31.28
N THR A 87 -6.87 19.41 30.08
CA THR A 87 -7.23 20.82 29.81
C THR A 87 -8.73 21.05 29.61
N GLY A 88 -9.54 19.99 29.65
CA GLY A 88 -10.99 20.07 29.48
C GLY A 88 -11.49 20.25 28.04
N VAL A 89 -10.61 20.33 27.04
CA VAL A 89 -10.97 20.64 25.63
C VAL A 89 -11.48 19.41 24.87
N LEU A 90 -11.23 18.18 25.36
CA LEU A 90 -11.55 16.96 24.59
C LEU A 90 -13.00 16.90 24.10
N ASN A 91 -13.97 17.28 24.93
CA ASN A 91 -15.39 17.26 24.57
C ASN A 91 -15.83 18.40 23.63
N ARG A 92 -14.88 19.32 23.25
CA ARG A 92 -15.15 20.38 22.27
C ARG A 92 -15.11 19.84 20.82
N PHE A 93 -14.37 18.77 20.56
CA PHE A 93 -14.21 18.23 19.22
C PHE A 93 -15.48 17.53 18.74
N ASP A 94 -16.01 17.99 17.60
CA ASP A 94 -17.16 17.42 16.92
C ASP A 94 -16.78 16.22 16.05
N LEU A 95 -15.59 16.30 15.43
CA LEU A 95 -15.08 15.30 14.53
C LEU A 95 -13.74 14.75 15.05
N LEU A 96 -13.55 13.44 14.87
CA LEU A 96 -12.31 12.73 15.08
C LEU A 96 -11.90 12.11 13.73
N SER A 97 -10.80 12.56 13.15
CA SER A 97 -10.29 12.01 11.89
C SER A 97 -9.01 11.22 12.14
N THR A 98 -8.90 10.04 11.58
CA THR A 98 -7.80 9.13 11.90
C THR A 98 -7.24 8.41 10.68
N VAL A 99 -5.91 8.17 10.71
CA VAL A 99 -5.18 7.38 9.73
C VAL A 99 -4.25 6.42 10.46
N SER A 100 -4.18 5.16 10.01
CA SER A 100 -3.22 4.16 10.48
C SER A 100 -3.14 4.05 12.01
N GLY A 101 -1.99 4.33 12.63
CA GLY A 101 -1.80 4.31 14.09
C GLY A 101 -2.73 5.24 14.85
N GLY A 102 -3.08 6.40 14.28
CA GLY A 102 -4.13 7.27 14.80
C GLY A 102 -5.48 6.57 14.87
N GLY A 103 -5.79 5.70 13.88
CA GLY A 103 -7.00 4.88 13.85
C GLY A 103 -7.06 3.83 14.95
N TYR A 104 -5.91 3.28 15.40
CA TYR A 104 -5.88 2.32 16.50
C TYR A 104 -6.40 2.97 17.80
N ILE A 105 -5.83 4.11 18.13
CA ILE A 105 -6.19 4.81 19.36
C ILE A 105 -7.52 5.56 19.25
N GLY A 106 -7.84 6.11 18.07
CA GLY A 106 -9.14 6.72 17.78
C GLY A 106 -10.28 5.72 17.87
N GLY A 107 -10.08 4.49 17.39
CA GLY A 107 -11.02 3.39 17.55
C GLY A 107 -11.25 3.02 19.01
N MET A 108 -10.19 2.95 19.82
CA MET A 108 -10.29 2.75 21.28
C MET A 108 -11.10 3.89 21.93
N LEU A 109 -10.76 5.13 21.62
CA LEU A 109 -11.45 6.30 22.17
C LEU A 109 -12.95 6.28 21.85
N GLY A 110 -13.32 6.05 20.59
CA GLY A 110 -14.71 5.94 20.19
C GLY A 110 -15.45 4.77 20.86
N ARG A 111 -14.75 3.63 21.07
CA ARG A 111 -15.32 2.51 21.85
C ARG A 111 -15.54 2.84 23.32
N LEU A 112 -14.69 3.66 23.96
CA LEU A 112 -14.95 4.16 25.30
C LEU A 112 -16.24 4.99 25.34
N PHE A 113 -16.43 5.91 24.38
CA PHE A 113 -17.67 6.69 24.27
C PHE A 113 -18.90 5.81 24.03
N THR A 114 -18.83 4.80 23.18
CA THR A 114 -19.98 3.91 22.93
C THR A 114 -20.42 3.11 24.16
N ARG A 115 -19.56 2.98 25.17
CA ARG A 115 -19.80 2.21 26.40
C ARG A 115 -20.05 3.07 27.64
N ALA A 116 -19.65 4.33 27.63
CA ALA A 116 -19.92 5.28 28.67
C ALA A 116 -21.40 5.72 28.66
N HIS A 117 -21.92 6.15 29.79
CA HIS A 117 -23.24 6.76 29.83
C HIS A 117 -23.21 8.21 29.31
N ARG A 118 -22.11 8.92 29.62
CA ARG A 118 -21.91 10.33 29.25
C ARG A 118 -20.49 10.60 28.78
N ALA A 119 -20.30 11.59 27.90
CA ALA A 119 -19.00 12.01 27.40
C ALA A 119 -18.06 12.50 28.50
N GLU A 120 -18.61 13.16 29.53
CA GLU A 120 -17.87 13.69 30.65
C GLU A 120 -17.16 12.59 31.48
N GLU A 121 -17.75 11.40 31.55
CA GLU A 121 -17.15 10.24 32.23
C GLU A 121 -15.89 9.77 31.51
N VAL A 122 -15.91 9.77 30.16
CA VAL A 122 -14.75 9.41 29.34
C VAL A 122 -13.63 10.44 29.49
N ALA A 123 -13.97 11.73 29.44
CA ALA A 123 -13.01 12.82 29.64
C ALA A 123 -12.39 12.75 31.04
N ALA A 124 -13.18 12.55 32.08
CA ALA A 124 -12.71 12.40 33.46
C ALA A 124 -11.84 11.16 33.65
N ALA A 125 -12.12 10.06 32.95
CA ALA A 125 -11.32 8.85 33.04
C ALA A 125 -9.97 8.97 32.30
N LEU A 126 -9.91 9.76 31.24
CA LEU A 126 -8.69 10.06 30.48
C LEU A 126 -7.81 11.08 31.18
N ALA A 127 -8.42 12.05 31.87
CA ALA A 127 -7.71 13.00 32.71
C ALA A 127 -7.20 12.31 34.02
N GLY A 128 -6.22 12.90 34.67
CA GLY A 128 -5.75 12.48 35.99
C GLY A 128 -4.78 11.29 36.00
N VAL A 129 -4.88 10.41 37.01
CA VAL A 129 -3.84 9.44 37.39
C VAL A 129 -3.87 8.18 36.50
N ASP A 130 -2.71 7.55 36.33
CA ASP A 130 -2.50 6.39 35.42
C ASP A 130 -3.02 5.04 36.01
N THR A 131 -4.03 5.06 36.87
CA THR A 131 -4.58 3.87 37.52
C THR A 131 -5.75 3.22 36.77
N ARG A 132 -6.08 3.70 35.59
CA ARG A 132 -7.16 3.15 34.77
C ARG A 132 -6.76 1.87 34.06
N TRP A 133 -7.70 0.92 33.96
CA TRP A 133 -7.47 -0.37 33.32
C TRP A 133 -7.03 -0.26 31.86
N PHE A 134 -7.70 0.55 31.04
CA PHE A 134 -7.39 0.66 29.62
C PHE A 134 -5.95 1.18 29.40
N LEU A 135 -5.42 2.06 30.26
CA LEU A 135 -4.03 2.53 30.18
C LEU A 135 -3.05 1.42 30.52
N TRP A 136 -3.31 0.70 31.61
CA TRP A 136 -2.47 -0.46 31.96
C TRP A 136 -2.49 -1.51 30.84
N TRP A 137 -3.68 -1.81 30.29
CA TRP A 137 -3.81 -2.76 29.18
C TRP A 137 -3.02 -2.36 27.96
N LEU A 138 -3.09 -1.10 27.50
CA LEU A 138 -2.36 -0.59 26.35
C LEU A 138 -0.85 -0.63 26.59
N ARG A 139 -0.38 -0.20 27.77
CA ARG A 139 1.03 -0.25 28.18
C ARG A 139 1.57 -1.69 28.21
N ALA A 140 0.83 -2.59 28.81
CA ALA A 140 1.20 -4.02 28.89
C ALA A 140 1.21 -4.72 27.51
N ASN A 141 0.49 -4.17 26.52
CA ASN A 141 0.43 -4.68 25.15
C ASN A 141 1.27 -3.88 24.15
N GLY A 142 2.33 -3.20 24.57
CA GLY A 142 3.26 -2.50 23.68
C GLY A 142 3.87 -3.40 22.60
N ARG A 143 3.93 -4.70 22.80
CA ARG A 143 4.31 -5.73 21.82
C ARG A 143 3.07 -6.42 21.23
N TYR A 144 2.12 -5.64 20.75
CA TYR A 144 0.77 -6.10 20.41
C TYR A 144 0.70 -7.21 19.37
N LEU A 145 1.67 -7.28 18.44
CA LEU A 145 1.72 -8.33 17.41
C LEU A 145 2.12 -9.69 18.01
N VAL A 146 3.02 -9.72 19.02
CA VAL A 146 3.61 -10.94 19.59
C VAL A 146 3.67 -10.84 21.14
N PRO A 147 2.54 -10.71 21.83
CA PRO A 147 2.53 -10.42 23.28
C PRO A 147 3.13 -11.53 24.16
N ARG A 148 3.10 -12.79 23.71
CA ARG A 148 3.66 -13.96 24.43
C ARG A 148 5.05 -14.39 23.95
N GLY A 149 5.75 -13.55 23.16
CA GLY A 149 7.09 -13.83 22.69
C GLY A 149 7.14 -15.02 21.72
N MET A 150 7.95 -16.04 21.99
CA MET A 150 8.26 -17.14 21.06
C MET A 150 7.01 -17.91 20.57
N THR A 151 6.06 -18.18 21.45
CA THR A 151 4.84 -18.94 21.10
C THR A 151 4.00 -18.20 20.06
N ASP A 152 3.81 -16.90 20.23
CA ASP A 152 3.08 -16.08 19.27
C ASP A 152 3.88 -15.86 17.98
N THR A 153 5.20 -15.82 18.04
CA THR A 153 6.07 -15.74 16.87
C THR A 153 5.93 -16.98 16.00
N LEU A 154 5.94 -18.17 16.59
CA LEU A 154 5.69 -19.43 15.86
C LEU A 154 4.30 -19.48 15.25
N PHE A 155 3.29 -18.99 15.97
CA PHE A 155 1.93 -18.90 15.45
C PHE A 155 1.84 -17.92 14.27
N ALA A 156 2.45 -16.74 14.36
CA ALA A 156 2.53 -15.78 13.27
C ALA A 156 3.28 -16.34 12.06
N LEU A 157 4.39 -17.06 12.29
CA LEU A 157 5.13 -17.75 11.24
C LEU A 157 4.29 -18.83 10.55
N ALA A 158 3.52 -19.62 11.31
CA ALA A 158 2.63 -20.63 10.74
C ALA A 158 1.55 -20.01 9.85
N ILE A 159 0.95 -18.88 10.27
CA ILE A 159 0.00 -18.13 9.44
C ILE A 159 0.67 -17.61 8.17
N TYR A 160 1.85 -17.01 8.31
CA TYR A 160 2.62 -16.50 7.18
C TYR A 160 2.92 -17.58 6.15
N LEU A 161 3.47 -18.72 6.58
CA LEU A 161 3.78 -19.85 5.70
C LEU A 161 2.53 -20.45 5.04
N ARG A 162 1.42 -20.57 5.79
CA ARG A 162 0.12 -20.99 5.24
C ARG A 162 -0.35 -20.06 4.12
N ASN A 163 -0.29 -18.75 4.35
CA ASN A 163 -0.73 -17.75 3.38
C ASN A 163 0.20 -17.70 2.16
N LEU A 164 1.51 -17.80 2.41
CA LEU A 164 2.53 -17.87 1.35
C LEU A 164 2.32 -19.10 0.46
N LEU A 165 2.10 -20.26 1.05
CA LEU A 165 1.82 -21.49 0.31
C LEU A 165 0.53 -21.36 -0.51
N ALA A 166 -0.54 -20.81 0.09
CA ALA A 166 -1.81 -20.60 -0.60
C ALA A 166 -1.68 -19.71 -1.84
N ILE A 167 -0.96 -18.59 -1.73
CA ILE A 167 -0.78 -17.65 -2.86
C ILE A 167 0.10 -18.27 -3.96
N HIS A 168 1.19 -18.98 -3.59
CA HIS A 168 2.06 -19.63 -4.57
C HIS A 168 1.37 -20.78 -5.29
N LEU A 169 0.48 -21.51 -4.62
CA LEU A 169 -0.34 -22.54 -5.25
C LEU A 169 -1.28 -21.92 -6.31
N GLU A 170 -1.95 -20.82 -5.98
CA GLU A 170 -2.81 -20.10 -6.93
C GLU A 170 -2.02 -19.55 -8.13
N LEU A 171 -0.87 -18.95 -7.87
CA LEU A 171 0.02 -18.47 -8.93
C LEU A 171 0.52 -19.61 -9.82
N GLY A 172 0.82 -20.77 -9.22
CA GLY A 172 1.21 -21.97 -9.95
C GLY A 172 0.08 -22.50 -10.84
N ILE A 173 -1.15 -22.55 -10.33
CA ILE A 173 -2.33 -22.95 -11.11
C ILE A 173 -2.56 -22.00 -12.29
N MET A 174 -2.40 -20.69 -12.08
CA MET A 174 -2.49 -19.70 -13.17
C MET A 174 -1.38 -19.89 -14.21
N ALA A 175 -0.16 -20.09 -13.77
CA ALA A 175 0.98 -20.36 -14.65
C ALA A 175 0.79 -21.65 -15.45
N LEU A 176 0.31 -22.73 -14.80
CA LEU A 176 -0.01 -24.00 -15.47
C LEU A 176 -1.13 -23.82 -16.50
N CYS A 177 -2.18 -23.04 -16.19
CA CYS A 177 -3.26 -22.76 -17.14
C CYS A 177 -2.73 -22.12 -18.44
N LEU A 178 -1.90 -21.08 -18.30
CA LEU A 178 -1.24 -20.44 -19.44
C LEU A 178 -0.27 -21.38 -20.13
N GLY A 179 0.50 -22.14 -19.38
CA GLY A 179 1.43 -23.15 -19.92
C GLY A 179 0.72 -24.23 -20.71
N CYS A 180 -0.44 -24.72 -20.26
CA CYS A 180 -1.24 -25.70 -21.00
C CYS A 180 -1.69 -25.16 -22.36
N LEU A 181 -2.02 -23.87 -22.46
CA LEU A 181 -2.34 -23.22 -23.74
C LEU A 181 -1.12 -23.19 -24.68
N LEU A 182 0.05 -22.82 -24.16
CA LEU A 182 1.29 -22.74 -24.94
C LEU A 182 1.74 -24.12 -25.41
N VAL A 183 1.83 -25.08 -24.50
CA VAL A 183 2.20 -26.47 -24.81
C VAL A 183 1.21 -27.10 -25.80
N GLY A 184 -0.09 -26.79 -25.68
CA GLY A 184 -1.11 -27.21 -26.64
C GLY A 184 -0.90 -26.62 -28.04
N LEU A 185 -0.50 -25.35 -28.12
CA LEU A 185 -0.12 -24.70 -29.39
C LEU A 185 1.11 -25.35 -29.99
N ASP A 186 2.14 -25.64 -29.20
CA ASP A 186 3.37 -26.28 -29.65
C ASP A 186 3.11 -27.70 -30.19
N LEU A 187 2.35 -28.50 -29.44
CA LEU A 187 1.93 -29.83 -29.89
C LEU A 187 1.12 -29.77 -31.20
N GLY A 188 0.18 -28.84 -31.29
CA GLY A 188 -0.64 -28.65 -32.50
C GLY A 188 0.19 -28.25 -33.71
N THR A 189 1.16 -27.36 -33.54
CA THR A 189 2.07 -26.93 -34.61
C THR A 189 2.98 -28.05 -35.08
N TRP A 190 3.50 -28.83 -34.15
CA TRP A 190 4.32 -30.00 -34.49
C TRP A 190 3.50 -31.08 -35.21
N TRP A 191 2.31 -31.38 -34.75
CA TRP A 191 1.41 -32.31 -35.41
C TRP A 191 1.10 -31.87 -36.84
N TRP A 192 0.83 -30.57 -37.03
CA TRP A 192 0.58 -29.99 -38.35
C TRP A 192 1.84 -30.10 -39.25
N ALA A 193 3.01 -29.72 -38.78
CA ALA A 193 4.26 -29.75 -39.51
C ALA A 193 4.65 -31.17 -39.94
N GLN A 194 4.50 -32.16 -39.07
CA GLN A 194 4.74 -33.58 -39.39
C GLN A 194 3.71 -34.15 -40.36
N GLY A 195 2.44 -33.83 -40.18
CA GLY A 195 1.40 -34.27 -41.10
C GLY A 195 1.51 -33.69 -42.49
N ALA A 196 2.08 -32.49 -42.61
CA ALA A 196 2.37 -31.87 -43.90
C ALA A 196 3.63 -32.48 -44.56
N ALA A 197 4.66 -32.78 -43.77
CA ALA A 197 5.87 -33.47 -44.29
C ALA A 197 5.63 -34.86 -44.85
N THR A 198 4.58 -35.57 -44.41
CA THR A 198 4.18 -36.87 -44.94
C THR A 198 3.35 -36.80 -46.20
N ARG A 199 2.74 -35.63 -46.52
CA ARG A 199 1.84 -35.45 -47.67
C ARG A 199 2.51 -34.92 -48.94
N ASP A 200 3.57 -34.12 -48.82
CA ASP A 200 4.32 -33.60 -49.96
C ASP A 200 5.76 -33.21 -49.56
N PRO A 201 6.76 -34.08 -49.92
CA PRO A 201 8.15 -33.84 -49.47
C PRO A 201 8.86 -32.71 -50.18
N GLY A 202 8.31 -32.08 -51.22
CA GLY A 202 9.08 -31.21 -52.11
C GLY A 202 9.26 -29.76 -51.62
N TRP A 203 8.28 -29.12 -51.03
CA TRP A 203 8.40 -27.74 -50.57
C TRP A 203 8.42 -27.56 -49.04
N ILE A 204 7.97 -28.56 -48.30
CA ILE A 204 7.98 -28.59 -46.86
C ILE A 204 9.32 -29.01 -46.25
N THR A 205 10.21 -29.66 -47.01
CA THR A 205 11.59 -29.91 -46.56
C THR A 205 12.35 -28.62 -46.24
N SER A 206 11.94 -27.47 -46.79
CA SER A 206 12.49 -26.15 -46.43
C SER A 206 11.87 -25.58 -45.15
N PHE A 207 10.68 -26.00 -44.75
CA PHE A 207 10.00 -25.65 -43.47
C PHE A 207 9.93 -26.85 -42.49
N GLY A 208 10.28 -28.06 -42.92
CA GLY A 208 9.99 -29.31 -42.29
C GLY A 208 10.84 -29.71 -41.10
N ALA A 209 11.71 -28.83 -40.63
CA ALA A 209 12.43 -29.01 -39.37
C ALA A 209 12.31 -27.76 -38.54
N LEU A 210 11.09 -27.40 -38.14
CA LEU A 210 10.93 -26.52 -37.00
C LEU A 210 11.54 -27.25 -35.80
N PRO A 211 12.68 -26.78 -35.26
CA PRO A 211 13.30 -27.45 -34.17
C PRO A 211 12.35 -27.45 -33.00
N ALA A 212 12.29 -28.55 -32.24
CA ALA A 212 11.42 -28.74 -31.11
C ALA A 212 11.48 -27.61 -30.04
N TRP A 213 12.60 -26.92 -30.04
CA TRP A 213 12.82 -25.81 -29.12
C TRP A 213 12.30 -24.44 -29.62
N LEU A 214 11.76 -24.35 -30.86
CA LEU A 214 11.25 -23.09 -31.39
C LEU A 214 9.86 -22.80 -30.83
N PRO A 215 9.68 -21.75 -30.03
CA PRO A 215 8.36 -21.38 -29.53
C PRO A 215 7.38 -21.10 -30.67
N THR A 216 6.25 -21.73 -30.67
CA THR A 216 5.20 -21.53 -31.70
C THR A 216 4.77 -20.06 -31.81
N LEU A 217 4.71 -19.35 -30.71
CA LEU A 217 4.34 -17.94 -30.71
C LEU A 217 5.29 -17.07 -31.56
N TRP A 218 6.57 -17.43 -31.69
CA TRP A 218 7.51 -16.65 -32.52
C TRP A 218 7.15 -16.69 -33.99
N LEU A 219 6.36 -17.67 -34.44
CA LEU A 219 5.82 -17.70 -35.81
C LEU A 219 4.88 -16.50 -36.10
N LEU A 220 4.39 -15.79 -35.08
CA LEU A 220 3.59 -14.59 -35.23
C LEU A 220 4.47 -13.33 -35.47
N LEU A 221 5.77 -13.36 -35.16
CA LEU A 221 6.65 -12.19 -35.31
C LEU A 221 6.77 -11.70 -36.77
N PRO A 222 6.93 -12.58 -37.78
CA PRO A 222 6.92 -12.15 -39.18
C PRO A 222 5.62 -11.39 -39.55
N LEU A 223 4.47 -11.83 -39.07
CA LEU A 223 3.20 -11.12 -39.33
C LEU A 223 3.20 -9.74 -38.64
N GLY A 224 3.78 -9.62 -37.45
CA GLY A 224 4.00 -8.34 -36.79
C GLY A 224 4.90 -7.40 -37.61
N VAL A 225 5.99 -7.92 -38.18
CA VAL A 225 6.90 -7.15 -39.07
C VAL A 225 6.16 -6.66 -40.32
N VAL A 226 5.39 -7.54 -40.98
CA VAL A 226 4.55 -7.14 -42.13
C VAL A 226 3.56 -6.06 -41.73
N ALA A 227 2.84 -6.24 -40.62
CA ALA A 227 1.88 -5.26 -40.14
C ALA A 227 2.53 -3.90 -39.83
N ALA A 228 3.69 -3.89 -39.21
CA ALA A 228 4.46 -2.69 -38.93
C ALA A 228 4.90 -1.98 -40.23
N THR A 229 5.41 -2.74 -41.22
CA THR A 229 5.80 -2.21 -42.51
C THR A 229 4.64 -1.58 -43.27
N VAL A 230 3.46 -2.22 -43.26
CA VAL A 230 2.21 -1.69 -43.86
C VAL A 230 1.80 -0.39 -43.18
N ILE A 231 1.83 -0.32 -41.82
CA ILE A 231 1.46 0.89 -41.09
C ILE A 231 2.44 2.04 -41.40
N VAL A 232 3.74 1.76 -41.47
CA VAL A 232 4.77 2.74 -41.81
C VAL A 232 4.59 3.25 -43.26
N ALA A 233 4.37 2.36 -44.21
CA ALA A 233 4.09 2.74 -45.61
C ALA A 233 2.80 3.58 -45.71
N ALA A 234 1.75 3.21 -45.02
CA ALA A 234 0.52 3.98 -44.94
C ALA A 234 0.75 5.39 -44.36
N HIS A 235 1.53 5.50 -43.27
CA HIS A 235 1.88 6.79 -42.66
C HIS A 235 2.59 7.72 -43.64
N TRP A 236 3.53 7.22 -44.44
CA TRP A 236 4.24 8.01 -45.45
C TRP A 236 3.38 8.34 -46.68
N ALA A 237 2.47 7.43 -47.06
CA ALA A 237 1.59 7.66 -48.20
C ALA A 237 0.46 8.68 -47.91
N LEU A 238 0.10 8.93 -46.63
CA LEU A 238 -1.06 9.77 -46.26
C LEU A 238 -1.09 11.12 -46.97
N THR A 239 0.00 11.89 -46.93
CA THR A 239 0.03 13.25 -47.51
C THR A 239 -0.19 13.22 -49.01
N TRP A 240 0.40 12.25 -49.68
CA TRP A 240 0.24 12.07 -51.13
C TRP A 240 -1.16 11.59 -51.49
N VAL A 241 -1.70 10.58 -50.79
CA VAL A 241 -3.06 10.07 -50.97
C VAL A 241 -4.12 11.15 -50.75
N ALA A 242 -3.93 12.01 -49.73
CA ALA A 242 -4.86 13.12 -49.47
C ALA A 242 -4.92 14.19 -50.56
N ARG A 243 -3.84 14.36 -51.34
CA ARG A 243 -3.72 15.37 -52.37
C ARG A 243 -3.92 14.83 -53.80
N ALA A 244 -3.78 13.53 -53.99
CA ALA A 244 -3.85 12.90 -55.30
C ALA A 244 -5.31 12.63 -55.71
N SER A 245 -5.62 12.72 -56.99
CA SER A 245 -6.89 12.24 -57.55
C SER A 245 -6.96 10.71 -57.44
N LEU A 246 -8.17 10.17 -57.27
CA LEU A 246 -8.43 8.74 -57.12
C LEU A 246 -7.74 7.92 -58.25
N GLY A 247 -7.81 8.40 -59.51
CA GLY A 247 -7.16 7.76 -60.67
C GLY A 247 -5.64 7.65 -60.50
N LYS A 248 -4.98 8.69 -59.96
CA LYS A 248 -3.51 8.66 -59.70
C LYS A 248 -3.18 7.68 -58.58
N VAL A 249 -3.99 7.64 -57.50
CA VAL A 249 -3.80 6.69 -56.39
C VAL A 249 -3.95 5.26 -56.91
N LEU A 250 -4.99 4.96 -57.69
CA LEU A 250 -5.20 3.64 -58.28
C LEU A 250 -4.09 3.23 -59.25
N ALA A 251 -3.61 4.15 -60.10
CA ALA A 251 -2.53 3.88 -61.04
C ALA A 251 -1.22 3.54 -60.32
N HIS A 252 -0.85 4.27 -59.27
CA HIS A 252 0.36 3.99 -58.51
C HIS A 252 0.22 2.70 -57.70
N TRP A 253 -0.96 2.43 -57.15
CA TRP A 253 -1.24 1.17 -56.44
C TRP A 253 -1.11 -0.02 -57.40
N ALA A 254 -1.76 0.05 -58.58
CA ALA A 254 -1.67 -0.98 -59.62
C ALA A 254 -0.23 -1.19 -60.14
N GLY A 255 0.53 -0.08 -60.32
CA GLY A 255 1.96 -0.16 -60.66
C GLY A 255 2.80 -0.85 -59.59
N GLY A 256 2.54 -0.56 -58.31
CA GLY A 256 3.18 -1.27 -57.18
C GLY A 256 2.83 -2.76 -57.13
N LEU A 257 1.56 -3.09 -57.37
CA LEU A 257 1.11 -4.50 -57.45
C LEU A 257 1.79 -5.24 -58.62
N LEU A 258 1.82 -4.61 -59.79
CA LEU A 258 2.49 -5.19 -60.94
C LEU A 258 3.97 -5.42 -60.69
N LEU A 259 4.66 -4.45 -60.09
CA LEU A 259 6.10 -4.57 -59.78
C LEU A 259 6.31 -5.71 -58.73
N THR A 260 5.43 -5.87 -57.75
CA THR A 260 5.49 -6.98 -56.79
C THR A 260 5.35 -8.33 -57.49
N LEU A 261 4.38 -8.46 -58.42
CA LEU A 261 4.16 -9.69 -59.17
C LEU A 261 5.34 -10.01 -60.11
N LEU A 262 5.93 -8.98 -60.75
CA LEU A 262 7.11 -9.14 -61.59
C LEU A 262 8.34 -9.58 -60.80
N LEU A 263 8.56 -9.02 -59.61
CA LEU A 263 9.66 -9.40 -58.73
C LEU A 263 9.48 -10.82 -58.23
N LEU A 264 8.29 -11.22 -57.79
CA LEU A 264 8.00 -12.60 -57.39
C LEU A 264 8.18 -13.58 -58.55
N GLY A 265 7.74 -13.25 -59.78
CA GLY A 265 7.96 -14.05 -60.96
C GLY A 265 9.46 -14.19 -61.29
N TYR A 266 10.22 -13.11 -61.22
CA TYR A 266 11.66 -13.14 -61.36
C TYR A 266 12.35 -14.01 -60.31
N GLN A 267 11.97 -13.90 -59.05
CA GLN A 267 12.52 -14.71 -57.94
C GLN A 267 12.25 -16.19 -58.13
N LEU A 268 11.03 -16.56 -58.58
CA LEU A 268 10.70 -17.95 -58.93
C LEU A 268 11.57 -18.53 -60.01
N VAL A 269 11.80 -17.74 -61.13
CA VAL A 269 12.63 -18.19 -62.25
C VAL A 269 14.11 -18.21 -61.85
N ALA A 270 14.62 -17.12 -61.27
CA ALA A 270 16.03 -16.99 -60.92
C ALA A 270 16.42 -17.95 -59.74
N GLY A 271 15.51 -18.24 -58.81
CA GLY A 271 15.75 -19.15 -57.72
C GLY A 271 16.07 -20.56 -58.13
N GLY A 272 15.45 -21.03 -59.25
CA GLY A 272 15.74 -22.35 -59.81
C GLY A 272 17.09 -22.45 -60.59
N VAL A 273 17.67 -21.30 -60.99
CA VAL A 273 18.88 -21.26 -61.84
C VAL A 273 20.16 -20.95 -61.04
N ILE A 274 20.07 -20.25 -59.91
CA ILE A 274 21.24 -19.65 -59.23
C ILE A 274 21.41 -20.22 -57.78
N ASP A 275 20.96 -21.41 -57.52
CA ASP A 275 20.86 -21.95 -56.13
C ASP A 275 22.21 -22.30 -55.46
N ASP A 276 23.30 -22.44 -56.22
CA ASP A 276 24.61 -22.93 -55.74
C ASP A 276 25.65 -21.83 -55.43
N SER A 277 25.30 -20.55 -55.40
CA SER A 277 26.25 -19.48 -55.16
C SER A 277 26.52 -19.18 -53.67
N PRO A 278 27.76 -18.84 -53.27
CA PRO A 278 28.10 -18.50 -51.89
C PRO A 278 27.37 -17.26 -51.36
N ALA A 279 26.71 -16.49 -52.20
CA ALA A 279 25.89 -15.31 -51.83
C ALA A 279 24.40 -15.62 -51.68
N ARG A 280 24.00 -16.89 -51.61
CA ARG A 280 22.60 -17.34 -51.57
C ARG A 280 21.80 -16.68 -50.46
N ASP A 281 22.31 -16.69 -49.23
CA ASP A 281 21.58 -16.18 -48.04
C ASP A 281 21.46 -14.66 -48.07
N THR A 282 22.52 -13.95 -48.51
CA THR A 282 22.47 -12.50 -48.66
C THR A 282 21.46 -12.08 -49.71
N ARG A 283 21.39 -12.79 -50.85
CA ARG A 283 20.42 -12.56 -51.93
C ARG A 283 18.98 -12.82 -51.43
N ARG A 284 18.73 -13.91 -50.77
CA ARG A 284 17.41 -14.23 -50.17
C ARG A 284 16.98 -13.17 -49.18
N ALA A 285 17.86 -12.72 -48.31
CA ALA A 285 17.60 -11.64 -47.36
C ALA A 285 17.24 -10.32 -48.07
N LEU A 286 17.97 -9.97 -49.17
CA LEU A 286 17.69 -8.78 -49.96
C LEU A 286 16.31 -8.88 -50.63
N TRP A 287 15.98 -10.01 -51.22
CA TRP A 287 14.69 -10.27 -51.84
C TRP A 287 13.56 -10.14 -50.82
N LEU A 288 13.70 -10.75 -49.65
CA LEU A 288 12.73 -10.62 -48.59
C LEU A 288 12.48 -9.16 -48.20
N VAL A 289 13.54 -8.35 -48.11
CA VAL A 289 13.40 -6.91 -47.76
C VAL A 289 12.64 -6.18 -48.90
N MET A 290 12.95 -6.47 -50.17
CA MET A 290 12.25 -5.91 -51.30
C MET A 290 10.77 -6.28 -51.32
N ASP A 291 10.45 -7.55 -51.06
CA ASP A 291 9.08 -8.04 -50.98
C ASP A 291 8.30 -7.36 -49.85
N LEU A 292 8.90 -7.22 -48.66
CA LEU A 292 8.30 -6.52 -47.55
C LEU A 292 8.01 -5.04 -47.87
N LEU A 293 8.94 -4.34 -48.55
CA LEU A 293 8.73 -2.95 -48.92
C LEU A 293 7.61 -2.78 -49.95
N LEU A 294 7.59 -3.66 -50.98
CA LEU A 294 6.57 -3.64 -52.02
C LEU A 294 5.20 -4.05 -51.47
N LEU A 295 5.14 -5.08 -50.65
CA LEU A 295 3.93 -5.50 -49.96
C LEU A 295 3.42 -4.40 -49.03
N GLY A 296 4.34 -3.77 -48.29
CA GLY A 296 4.05 -2.60 -47.47
C GLY A 296 3.39 -1.48 -48.24
N TRP A 297 3.89 -1.16 -49.47
CA TRP A 297 3.29 -0.16 -50.33
C TRP A 297 1.91 -0.59 -50.87
N VAL A 298 1.79 -1.81 -51.37
CA VAL A 298 0.54 -2.37 -51.94
C VAL A 298 -0.59 -2.39 -50.90
N LEU A 299 -0.29 -2.72 -49.67
CA LEU A 299 -1.29 -2.75 -48.55
C LEU A 299 -1.40 -1.40 -47.83
N GLY A 300 -0.31 -0.62 -47.76
CA GLY A 300 -0.26 0.66 -47.06
C GLY A 300 -1.05 1.78 -47.73
N VAL A 301 -1.02 1.85 -49.08
CA VAL A 301 -1.78 2.87 -49.81
C VAL A 301 -3.30 2.76 -49.60
N PRO A 302 -3.93 1.58 -49.74
CA PRO A 302 -5.33 1.40 -49.39
C PRO A 302 -5.61 1.67 -47.89
N MET A 303 -4.72 1.27 -47.01
CA MET A 303 -4.84 1.55 -45.56
C MET A 303 -4.84 3.06 -45.29
N ALA A 304 -3.96 3.82 -45.95
CA ALA A 304 -3.91 5.26 -45.84
C ALA A 304 -5.23 5.92 -46.31
N ALA A 305 -5.74 5.49 -47.50
CA ALA A 305 -7.02 5.96 -48.00
C ALA A 305 -8.20 5.63 -47.09
N TRP A 306 -8.21 4.41 -46.53
CA TRP A 306 -9.23 3.98 -45.57
C TRP A 306 -9.18 4.77 -44.26
N ARG A 307 -7.98 5.04 -43.75
CA ARG A 307 -7.82 5.82 -42.50
C ARG A 307 -8.24 7.27 -42.64
N LEU A 308 -7.95 7.91 -43.80
CA LEU A 308 -8.44 9.24 -44.11
C LEU A 308 -9.98 9.34 -44.12
N ARG A 309 -10.68 8.25 -44.51
CA ARG A 309 -12.15 8.20 -44.44
C ARG A 309 -12.70 8.05 -43.05
N GLN A 310 -11.93 7.55 -42.09
CA GLN A 310 -12.38 7.34 -40.70
C GLN A 310 -12.25 8.57 -39.81
N VAL A 311 -11.45 9.54 -40.23
CA VAL A 311 -11.26 10.76 -39.41
C VAL A 311 -12.37 11.76 -39.80
N PRO A 312 -13.05 12.38 -38.85
CA PRO A 312 -14.02 13.44 -39.13
C PRO A 312 -13.40 14.57 -39.96
N THR A 313 -14.15 15.10 -40.91
CA THR A 313 -13.67 16.15 -41.86
C THR A 313 -13.76 17.57 -41.30
N GLU A 314 -13.93 17.72 -40.00
CA GLU A 314 -13.98 19.03 -39.33
C GLU A 314 -12.57 19.65 -39.28
N GLY A 315 -12.39 20.80 -39.90
CA GLY A 315 -11.15 21.55 -39.92
C GLY A 315 -10.42 21.58 -41.25
N SER A 316 -9.17 22.05 -41.28
CA SER A 316 -8.34 22.12 -42.47
C SER A 316 -7.87 20.74 -42.94
N ALA A 317 -7.62 20.58 -44.25
CA ALA A 317 -7.10 19.34 -44.82
C ALA A 317 -5.77 18.89 -44.16
N ALA A 318 -4.96 19.82 -43.66
CA ALA A 318 -3.71 19.52 -42.96
C ALA A 318 -3.99 18.86 -41.59
N LEU A 319 -4.96 19.35 -40.81
CA LEU A 319 -5.35 18.77 -39.54
C LEU A 319 -5.92 17.36 -39.70
N HIS A 320 -6.69 17.14 -40.76
CA HIS A 320 -7.24 15.83 -41.10
C HIS A 320 -6.12 14.79 -41.37
N VAL A 321 -5.10 15.17 -42.16
CA VAL A 321 -3.93 14.29 -42.40
C VAL A 321 -3.16 14.03 -41.13
N GLU A 322 -2.97 15.04 -40.27
CA GLU A 322 -2.23 14.89 -39.00
C GLU A 322 -2.95 13.99 -38.00
N ALA A 323 -4.28 14.11 -37.91
CA ALA A 323 -5.09 13.22 -37.09
C ALA A 323 -4.98 11.75 -37.56
N ALA A 324 -5.02 11.51 -38.90
CA ALA A 324 -4.82 10.17 -39.45
C ALA A 324 -3.42 9.61 -39.17
N ARG A 325 -2.37 10.47 -39.22
CA ARG A 325 -0.99 10.10 -38.84
C ARG A 325 -0.90 9.69 -37.36
N SER A 326 -1.50 10.46 -36.47
CA SER A 326 -1.52 10.15 -35.05
C SER A 326 -2.14 8.77 -34.80
N LEU A 327 -3.28 8.47 -35.45
CA LEU A 327 -3.92 7.14 -35.32
C LEU A 327 -3.03 6.01 -35.84
N LEU A 328 -2.33 6.19 -36.98
CA LEU A 328 -1.39 5.18 -37.50
C LEU A 328 -0.20 4.98 -36.55
N THR A 329 0.33 6.05 -35.96
CA THR A 329 1.41 5.99 -34.98
C THR A 329 0.99 5.22 -33.72
N GLN A 330 -0.23 5.44 -33.24
CA GLN A 330 -0.80 4.69 -32.12
C GLN A 330 -0.94 3.20 -32.44
N ARG A 331 -1.37 2.86 -33.67
CA ARG A 331 -1.44 1.46 -34.13
C ARG A 331 -0.08 0.82 -34.25
N LEU A 332 0.93 1.57 -34.74
CA LEU A 332 2.31 1.08 -34.79
C LEU A 332 2.86 0.79 -33.39
N ALA A 333 2.63 1.71 -32.43
CA ALA A 333 3.01 1.49 -31.05
C ALA A 333 2.30 0.27 -30.43
N THR A 334 1.03 0.05 -30.77
CA THR A 334 0.29 -1.15 -30.35
C THR A 334 0.88 -2.42 -30.97
N CYS A 335 1.24 -2.38 -32.25
CA CYS A 335 1.92 -3.49 -32.95
C CYS A 335 3.24 -3.85 -32.26
N PHE A 336 4.08 -2.87 -31.94
CA PHE A 336 5.33 -3.11 -31.23
C PHE A 336 5.13 -3.67 -29.83
N LYS A 337 4.10 -3.21 -29.09
CA LYS A 337 3.75 -3.79 -27.78
C LYS A 337 3.41 -5.27 -27.90
N TRP A 338 2.61 -5.65 -28.89
CA TRP A 338 2.26 -7.05 -29.13
C TRP A 338 3.47 -7.89 -29.58
N MET A 339 4.32 -7.35 -30.44
CA MET A 339 5.57 -8.03 -30.85
C MET A 339 6.51 -8.25 -29.66
N ALA A 340 6.66 -7.26 -28.81
CA ALA A 340 7.46 -7.38 -27.58
C ALA A 340 6.87 -8.42 -26.61
N ALA A 341 5.55 -8.46 -26.47
CA ALA A 341 4.88 -9.46 -25.64
C ALA A 341 5.08 -10.89 -26.19
N VAL A 342 4.90 -11.08 -27.49
CA VAL A 342 5.12 -12.36 -28.18
C VAL A 342 6.58 -12.81 -28.05
N LEU A 343 7.53 -11.88 -28.23
CA LEU A 343 8.96 -12.14 -28.05
C LEU A 343 9.28 -12.58 -26.61
N LEU A 344 8.75 -11.86 -25.62
CA LEU A 344 8.97 -12.16 -24.20
C LEU A 344 8.38 -13.53 -23.81
N VAL A 345 7.12 -13.79 -24.17
CA VAL A 345 6.46 -15.06 -23.85
C VAL A 345 7.17 -16.23 -24.52
N GLY A 346 7.58 -16.09 -25.78
CA GLY A 346 8.35 -17.12 -26.45
C GLY A 346 9.76 -17.31 -25.86
N LEU A 347 10.38 -16.23 -25.35
CA LEU A 347 11.65 -16.34 -24.63
C LEU A 347 11.50 -17.12 -23.32
N MET A 348 10.40 -16.89 -22.59
CA MET A 348 10.07 -17.64 -21.38
C MET A 348 9.80 -19.11 -21.68
N ASP A 349 9.10 -19.38 -22.76
CA ASP A 349 8.81 -20.74 -23.24
C ASP A 349 10.11 -21.46 -23.62
N ARG A 350 11.02 -20.80 -24.37
CA ARG A 350 12.35 -21.34 -24.68
C ARG A 350 13.20 -21.57 -23.41
N ALA A 351 13.13 -20.65 -22.45
CA ALA A 351 13.81 -20.82 -21.18
C ALA A 351 13.24 -22.00 -20.37
N ALA A 352 11.91 -22.19 -20.42
CA ALA A 352 11.25 -23.32 -19.79
C ALA A 352 11.68 -24.65 -20.41
N TRP A 353 11.79 -24.71 -21.74
CA TRP A 353 12.33 -25.85 -22.48
C TRP A 353 13.80 -26.15 -22.07
N PHE A 354 14.66 -25.11 -22.05
CA PHE A 354 16.06 -25.25 -21.64
C PHE A 354 16.19 -25.82 -20.24
N LEU A 355 15.39 -25.28 -19.29
CA LEU A 355 15.38 -25.78 -17.92
C LEU A 355 14.86 -27.22 -17.83
N ALA A 356 13.90 -27.63 -18.66
CA ALA A 356 13.31 -28.96 -18.62
C ALA A 356 14.27 -30.05 -19.11
N PHE A 357 15.05 -29.77 -20.16
CA PHE A 357 15.75 -30.82 -20.92
C PHE A 357 17.27 -30.63 -20.99
N GLU A 358 17.81 -29.42 -20.84
CA GLU A 358 19.24 -29.17 -20.95
C GLU A 358 19.93 -29.01 -19.57
N VAL A 359 19.14 -28.66 -18.51
CA VAL A 359 19.65 -28.55 -17.13
C VAL A 359 19.24 -29.78 -16.35
N GLN A 360 20.17 -30.76 -16.23
CA GLN A 360 19.92 -31.97 -15.45
C GLN A 360 19.88 -31.67 -13.93
N ASP A 361 18.97 -32.32 -13.21
CA ASP A 361 18.88 -32.36 -11.74
C ASP A 361 18.63 -31.05 -10.98
N TRP A 362 18.32 -29.95 -11.63
CA TRP A 362 18.01 -28.69 -10.93
C TRP A 362 16.74 -28.75 -10.04
N LEU A 363 15.80 -29.66 -10.37
CA LEU A 363 14.60 -29.94 -9.56
C LEU A 363 14.93 -30.57 -8.21
N ALA A 364 15.96 -31.42 -8.16
CA ALA A 364 16.42 -32.11 -6.94
C ALA A 364 17.14 -31.18 -5.97
N THR A 365 17.70 -30.04 -6.43
CA THR A 365 18.53 -29.16 -5.64
C THR A 365 17.80 -27.96 -5.03
N GLY A 366 16.50 -27.79 -5.29
CA GLY A 366 15.73 -26.64 -4.76
C GLY A 366 16.26 -25.28 -5.25
N MET A 367 17.03 -25.27 -6.36
CA MET A 367 17.80 -24.10 -6.82
C MET A 367 16.93 -22.87 -7.19
N ALA A 368 15.66 -23.06 -7.60
CA ALA A 368 14.82 -21.91 -7.94
C ALA A 368 14.58 -20.99 -6.73
N ALA A 369 14.30 -21.58 -5.57
CA ALA A 369 14.20 -20.83 -4.32
C ALA A 369 15.57 -20.31 -3.87
N GLY A 370 16.63 -21.08 -4.07
CA GLY A 370 18.02 -20.70 -3.77
C GLY A 370 18.50 -19.52 -4.62
N VAL A 371 18.19 -19.50 -5.92
CA VAL A 371 18.53 -18.39 -6.83
C VAL A 371 17.77 -17.12 -6.42
N ALA A 372 16.46 -17.20 -6.13
CA ALA A 372 15.69 -16.06 -5.66
C ALA A 372 16.24 -15.49 -4.34
N ILE A 373 16.60 -16.36 -3.39
CA ILE A 373 17.23 -15.97 -2.13
C ILE A 373 18.65 -15.43 -2.35
N ALA A 374 19.43 -16.01 -3.28
CA ALA A 374 20.77 -15.55 -3.61
C ALA A 374 20.75 -14.17 -4.29
N VAL A 375 19.82 -13.95 -5.24
CA VAL A 375 19.60 -12.65 -5.88
C VAL A 375 19.17 -11.62 -4.84
N LEU A 376 18.23 -11.97 -3.96
CA LEU A 376 17.79 -11.09 -2.88
C LEU A 376 18.96 -10.75 -1.93
N ARG A 377 19.78 -11.74 -1.55
CA ARG A 377 20.97 -11.54 -0.70
C ARG A 377 22.08 -10.74 -1.39
N ALA A 378 22.27 -10.90 -2.70
CA ALA A 378 23.29 -10.18 -3.46
C ALA A 378 22.90 -8.71 -3.69
N VAL A 379 21.63 -8.44 -3.88
CA VAL A 379 21.12 -7.10 -4.20
C VAL A 379 20.85 -6.27 -2.95
N LEU A 380 20.37 -6.90 -1.86
CA LEU A 380 20.06 -6.20 -0.60
C LEU A 380 21.25 -5.38 -0.04
N PRO A 381 22.50 -5.90 0.00
CA PRO A 381 23.66 -5.13 0.48
C PRO A 381 24.07 -4.00 -0.46
N SER A 382 23.92 -4.17 -1.77
CA SER A 382 24.23 -3.13 -2.76
C SER A 382 23.24 -1.98 -2.68
N VAL A 383 21.97 -2.30 -2.47
CA VAL A 383 20.89 -1.37 -2.21
C VAL A 383 21.13 -0.61 -0.90
N SER A 384 21.56 -1.31 0.16
CA SER A 384 21.83 -0.69 1.45
C SER A 384 23.04 0.25 1.43
N LYS A 385 24.08 -0.07 0.66
CA LYS A 385 25.26 0.78 0.49
C LYS A 385 24.97 2.02 -0.35
N ALA A 386 24.14 1.92 -1.39
CA ALA A 386 23.72 3.04 -2.21
C ALA A 386 22.87 4.05 -1.42
N SER A 387 22.07 3.59 -0.45
CA SER A 387 21.29 4.45 0.46
C SER A 387 22.16 5.13 1.53
N ALA A 388 23.34 4.59 1.84
CA ALA A 388 24.22 5.13 2.86
C ALA A 388 25.21 6.22 2.35
N SER A 389 25.38 6.33 1.03
CA SER A 389 26.43 7.17 0.42
C SER A 389 25.96 8.54 -0.10
N GLY A 390 24.96 9.17 0.53
CA GLY A 390 24.74 10.61 0.47
C GLY A 390 24.33 11.20 -0.88
N GLY A 391 23.06 11.33 -1.06
CA GLY A 391 22.33 11.92 -2.16
C GLY A 391 20.93 11.36 -2.13
N ALA A 392 20.13 11.80 -1.16
CA ALA A 392 18.91 11.08 -0.76
C ALA A 392 17.93 10.79 -1.92
N GLU A 393 17.72 11.73 -2.81
CA GLU A 393 16.73 11.58 -3.90
C GLU A 393 17.20 10.64 -5.03
N GLY A 394 18.46 10.69 -5.42
CA GLY A 394 19.00 9.82 -6.47
C GLY A 394 19.13 8.35 -6.04
N ALA A 395 19.53 8.11 -4.81
CA ALA A 395 19.70 6.76 -4.25
C ALA A 395 18.36 6.07 -3.99
N GLU A 396 17.34 6.77 -3.52
CA GLU A 396 15.98 6.26 -3.37
C GLU A 396 15.36 5.87 -4.72
N GLY A 397 15.60 6.66 -5.76
CA GLY A 397 15.17 6.37 -7.12
C GLY A 397 15.77 5.08 -7.68
N LEU A 398 17.08 4.90 -7.55
CA LEU A 398 17.81 3.70 -8.03
C LEU A 398 17.40 2.43 -7.26
N THR A 399 17.25 2.54 -5.95
CA THR A 399 16.78 1.44 -5.10
C THR A 399 15.38 0.99 -5.47
N GLY A 400 14.47 1.93 -5.67
CA GLY A 400 13.11 1.64 -6.10
C GLY A 400 13.05 1.02 -7.51
N MET A 401 13.91 1.46 -8.44
CA MET A 401 14.03 0.84 -9.76
C MET A 401 14.55 -0.60 -9.67
N ALA A 402 15.58 -0.85 -8.89
CA ALA A 402 16.15 -2.18 -8.70
C ALA A 402 15.12 -3.16 -8.12
N LEU A 403 14.41 -2.78 -7.06
CA LEU A 403 13.36 -3.59 -6.46
C LEU A 403 12.19 -3.84 -7.44
N ASN A 404 11.83 -2.85 -8.23
CA ASN A 404 10.81 -2.98 -9.24
C ASN A 404 11.22 -4.00 -10.33
N LEU A 405 12.47 -3.95 -10.79
CA LEU A 405 13.02 -4.91 -11.74
C LEU A 405 13.08 -6.34 -11.15
N ILE A 406 13.55 -6.47 -9.91
CA ILE A 406 13.62 -7.76 -9.21
C ILE A 406 12.24 -8.39 -9.12
N GLY A 407 11.22 -7.63 -8.76
CA GLY A 407 9.86 -8.15 -8.66
C GLY A 407 9.36 -8.73 -9.99
N TYR A 408 9.58 -8.04 -11.11
CA TYR A 408 9.23 -8.57 -12.42
C TYR A 408 10.02 -9.83 -12.77
N LEU A 409 11.34 -9.82 -12.55
CA LEU A 409 12.18 -10.99 -12.82
C LEU A 409 11.75 -12.21 -11.99
N MET A 410 11.35 -12.01 -10.73
CA MET A 410 10.86 -13.12 -9.89
C MET A 410 9.54 -13.70 -10.41
N VAL A 411 8.60 -12.87 -10.89
CA VAL A 411 7.35 -13.37 -11.50
C VAL A 411 7.66 -14.17 -12.76
N LEU A 412 8.50 -13.64 -13.64
CA LEU A 412 8.91 -14.33 -14.87
C LEU A 412 9.59 -15.67 -14.55
N ALA A 413 10.50 -15.69 -13.58
CA ALA A 413 11.18 -16.91 -13.14
C ALA A 413 10.21 -17.94 -12.57
N LEU A 414 9.23 -17.52 -11.76
CA LEU A 414 8.20 -18.40 -11.20
C LEU A 414 7.35 -19.04 -12.31
N ILE A 415 6.87 -18.25 -13.26
CA ILE A 415 6.08 -18.73 -14.40
C ILE A 415 6.90 -19.70 -15.25
N THR A 416 8.13 -19.32 -15.61
CA THR A 416 9.06 -20.16 -16.39
C THR A 416 9.34 -21.49 -15.70
N TRP A 417 9.48 -21.48 -14.37
CA TRP A 417 9.66 -22.70 -13.59
C TRP A 417 8.47 -23.65 -13.69
N TRP A 418 7.22 -23.14 -13.53
CA TRP A 418 6.02 -23.94 -13.69
C TRP A 418 5.87 -24.49 -15.12
N TRP A 419 6.20 -23.69 -16.11
CA TRP A 419 6.18 -24.12 -17.52
C TRP A 419 7.23 -25.19 -17.78
N SER A 420 8.43 -25.10 -17.20
CA SER A 420 9.45 -26.13 -17.36
C SER A 420 9.02 -27.49 -16.80
N LEU A 421 8.31 -27.49 -15.66
CA LEU A 421 7.72 -28.71 -15.11
C LEU A 421 6.69 -29.32 -16.08
N LEU A 422 5.82 -28.47 -16.64
CA LEU A 422 4.82 -28.90 -17.61
C LEU A 422 5.46 -29.46 -18.88
N HIS A 423 6.48 -28.76 -19.42
CA HIS A 423 7.27 -29.26 -20.58
C HIS A 423 7.88 -30.62 -20.29
N LYS A 424 8.52 -30.78 -19.14
CA LYS A 424 9.13 -32.04 -18.73
C LYS A 424 8.14 -33.18 -18.67
N VAL A 425 6.95 -32.95 -18.12
CA VAL A 425 5.91 -33.97 -17.95
C VAL A 425 5.26 -34.31 -19.29
N VAL A 426 4.94 -33.34 -20.14
CA VAL A 426 4.22 -33.54 -21.40
C VAL A 426 5.15 -34.09 -22.48
N PHE A 427 6.28 -33.40 -22.73
CA PHE A 427 7.21 -33.80 -23.79
C PHE A 427 8.13 -34.94 -23.36
N GLY A 428 8.41 -35.14 -22.06
CA GLY A 428 9.11 -36.31 -21.55
C GLY A 428 8.35 -37.60 -21.91
N ALA A 429 7.04 -37.60 -21.77
CA ALA A 429 6.21 -38.74 -22.19
C ALA A 429 6.28 -39.06 -23.71
N MET A 430 6.70 -38.08 -24.51
CA MET A 430 6.89 -38.22 -25.96
C MET A 430 8.27 -38.81 -26.30
N PHE A 431 9.32 -38.41 -25.55
CA PHE A 431 10.71 -38.81 -25.81
C PHE A 431 11.09 -40.15 -25.16
N ASP A 432 10.44 -40.59 -24.10
CA ASP A 432 10.72 -41.84 -23.42
C ASP A 432 10.32 -43.11 -24.23
N GLN A 433 9.50 -42.93 -25.28
CA GLN A 433 9.10 -44.00 -26.17
C GLN A 433 9.93 -43.92 -27.45
N GLN A 434 10.62 -44.99 -27.79
CA GLN A 434 11.39 -45.10 -29.05
C GLN A 434 10.52 -44.95 -30.32
N GLN A 435 9.21 -44.92 -30.19
CA GLN A 435 8.26 -44.63 -31.26
C GLN A 435 7.46 -43.39 -30.95
N TRP A 436 7.49 -42.41 -31.85
CA TRP A 436 6.71 -41.20 -31.77
C TRP A 436 5.21 -41.51 -31.77
N SER A 437 4.56 -41.25 -30.64
CA SER A 437 3.10 -41.39 -30.50
C SER A 437 2.53 -40.08 -29.93
N TRP A 438 1.49 -39.55 -30.54
CA TRP A 438 0.81 -38.33 -30.14
C TRP A 438 -0.16 -38.52 -28.97
N SER A 439 -0.62 -39.75 -28.77
CA SER A 439 -1.63 -40.01 -27.72
C SER A 439 -1.10 -39.78 -26.29
N PRO A 440 0.12 -40.20 -25.90
CA PRO A 440 0.60 -39.98 -24.54
C PRO A 440 0.72 -38.49 -24.17
N PRO A 441 1.41 -37.63 -24.95
CA PRO A 441 1.54 -36.22 -24.58
C PRO A 441 0.19 -35.47 -24.56
N VAL A 442 -0.74 -35.76 -25.44
CA VAL A 442 -2.10 -35.18 -25.44
C VAL A 442 -2.89 -35.62 -24.21
N LEU A 443 -2.81 -36.90 -23.83
CA LEU A 443 -3.47 -37.40 -22.62
C LEU A 443 -2.88 -36.81 -21.36
N VAL A 444 -1.54 -36.65 -21.28
CA VAL A 444 -0.87 -36.02 -20.13
C VAL A 444 -1.24 -34.55 -20.06
N LEU A 445 -1.23 -33.84 -21.18
CA LEU A 445 -1.67 -32.43 -21.21
C LEU A 445 -3.10 -32.28 -20.77
N ALA A 446 -4.02 -33.12 -21.24
CA ALA A 446 -5.43 -33.13 -20.81
C ALA A 446 -5.57 -33.47 -19.33
N GLY A 447 -4.75 -34.42 -18.83
CA GLY A 447 -4.70 -34.81 -17.41
C GLY A 447 -4.27 -33.66 -16.49
N VAL A 448 -3.50 -32.69 -16.97
CA VAL A 448 -3.14 -31.47 -16.24
C VAL A 448 -4.16 -30.34 -16.49
N ALA A 449 -4.51 -30.10 -17.74
CA ALA A 449 -5.35 -28.96 -18.14
C ALA A 449 -6.77 -29.06 -17.58
N LEU A 450 -7.39 -30.25 -17.60
CA LEU A 450 -8.75 -30.42 -17.11
C LEU A 450 -8.92 -30.17 -15.61
N PRO A 451 -8.08 -30.70 -14.70
CA PRO A 451 -8.14 -30.34 -13.28
C PRO A 451 -7.83 -28.88 -13.02
N VAL A 452 -6.84 -28.27 -13.70
CA VAL A 452 -6.50 -26.86 -13.58
C VAL A 452 -7.66 -25.97 -13.99
N LEU A 453 -8.27 -26.23 -15.16
CA LEU A 453 -9.44 -25.48 -15.62
C LEU A 453 -10.64 -25.71 -14.69
N GLY A 454 -10.90 -26.93 -14.28
CA GLY A 454 -11.96 -27.27 -13.33
C GLY A 454 -11.79 -26.51 -12.01
N TYR A 455 -10.59 -26.48 -11.46
CA TYR A 455 -10.28 -25.71 -10.26
C TYR A 455 -10.53 -24.21 -10.43
N LEU A 456 -10.05 -23.60 -11.53
CA LEU A 456 -10.27 -22.19 -11.82
C LEU A 456 -11.75 -21.83 -11.98
N LEU A 457 -12.52 -22.69 -12.63
CA LEU A 457 -13.97 -22.50 -12.81
C LEU A 457 -14.74 -22.63 -11.48
N LEU A 458 -14.38 -23.62 -10.65
CA LEU A 458 -15.03 -23.85 -9.36
C LEU A 458 -14.71 -22.76 -8.33
N THR A 459 -13.46 -22.30 -8.28
CA THR A 459 -12.99 -21.36 -7.23
C THR A 459 -12.88 -19.91 -7.70
N GLY A 460 -13.05 -19.65 -8.98
CA GLY A 460 -12.82 -18.32 -9.59
C GLY A 460 -13.66 -17.19 -9.02
N ARG A 461 -14.86 -17.51 -8.50
CA ARG A 461 -15.77 -16.56 -7.85
C ARG A 461 -15.38 -16.22 -6.41
N ASN A 462 -14.51 -17.01 -5.77
CA ASN A 462 -14.15 -16.82 -4.37
C ASN A 462 -13.15 -15.67 -4.18
N ALA A 463 -13.62 -14.44 -4.36
CA ALA A 463 -12.79 -13.23 -4.14
C ALA A 463 -12.35 -13.08 -2.68
N SER A 464 -13.09 -13.62 -1.71
CA SER A 464 -12.73 -13.60 -0.29
C SER A 464 -11.42 -14.34 0.00
N PHE A 465 -11.00 -15.26 -0.87
CA PHE A 465 -9.69 -15.92 -0.81
C PHE A 465 -8.53 -14.90 -0.77
N LEU A 466 -8.63 -13.79 -1.51
CA LEU A 466 -7.58 -12.76 -1.57
C LEU A 466 -7.32 -12.15 -0.20
N ASN A 467 -8.39 -11.88 0.56
CA ASN A 467 -8.29 -11.36 1.92
C ASN A 467 -7.85 -12.43 2.93
N LEU A 468 -8.35 -13.67 2.78
CA LEU A 468 -8.02 -14.78 3.68
C LEU A 468 -6.59 -15.30 3.51
N SER A 469 -6.01 -15.18 2.29
CA SER A 469 -4.61 -15.53 2.00
C SER A 469 -3.63 -14.39 2.28
N SER A 470 -4.10 -13.28 2.86
CA SER A 470 -3.29 -12.13 3.26
C SER A 470 -2.99 -12.15 4.76
N LEU A 471 -2.06 -11.30 5.20
CA LEU A 471 -1.77 -11.08 6.62
C LEU A 471 -2.81 -10.21 7.31
N HIS A 472 -3.77 -9.64 6.57
CA HIS A 472 -4.78 -8.72 7.09
C HIS A 472 -5.57 -9.30 8.27
N ALA A 473 -6.04 -10.55 8.16
CA ALA A 473 -6.83 -11.18 9.23
C ALA A 473 -6.05 -11.33 10.54
N PHE A 474 -4.76 -11.66 10.47
CA PHE A 474 -3.87 -11.73 11.63
C PHE A 474 -3.68 -10.33 12.23
N TYR A 475 -3.35 -9.36 11.40
CA TYR A 475 -3.12 -7.98 11.82
C TYR A 475 -4.37 -7.37 12.47
N ARG A 476 -5.54 -7.51 11.83
CA ARG A 476 -6.83 -7.09 12.39
C ARG A 476 -7.09 -7.69 13.77
N ALA A 477 -6.91 -9.02 13.92
CA ALA A 477 -7.15 -9.68 15.19
C ALA A 477 -6.26 -9.13 16.31
N ARG A 478 -5.01 -8.75 15.98
CA ARG A 478 -4.08 -8.17 16.96
C ARG A 478 -4.45 -6.72 17.32
N LEU A 479 -4.88 -5.92 16.36
CA LEU A 479 -5.36 -4.55 16.61
C LEU A 479 -6.64 -4.53 17.43
N VAL A 480 -7.64 -5.31 17.01
CA VAL A 480 -8.93 -5.42 17.71
C VAL A 480 -8.71 -5.79 19.16
N ARG A 481 -7.94 -6.83 19.42
CA ARG A 481 -7.66 -7.28 20.78
C ARG A 481 -6.98 -6.20 21.63
N THR A 482 -5.97 -5.53 21.08
CA THR A 482 -5.13 -4.60 21.84
C THR A 482 -5.80 -3.26 22.04
N TYR A 483 -6.32 -2.66 20.98
CA TYR A 483 -6.85 -1.30 21.06
C TYR A 483 -8.36 -1.28 21.34
N LEU A 484 -9.16 -1.95 20.52
CA LEU A 484 -10.62 -1.97 20.76
C LEU A 484 -10.98 -2.76 22.02
N GLY A 485 -10.23 -3.83 22.31
CA GLY A 485 -10.36 -4.63 23.52
C GLY A 485 -9.98 -3.90 24.82
N ALA A 486 -9.18 -2.82 24.75
CA ALA A 486 -8.91 -1.98 25.91
C ALA A 486 -10.17 -1.35 26.48
N ALA A 487 -11.18 -1.09 25.64
CA ALA A 487 -12.48 -0.60 26.07
C ALA A 487 -13.48 -1.70 26.46
N ASN A 488 -13.09 -3.00 26.49
CA ASN A 488 -14.00 -4.11 26.74
C ASN A 488 -13.92 -4.59 28.19
N ALA A 489 -14.93 -4.24 28.99
CA ALA A 489 -15.02 -4.62 30.40
C ALA A 489 -15.02 -6.14 30.63
N ARG A 490 -15.47 -6.96 29.68
CA ARG A 490 -15.46 -8.43 29.79
C ARG A 490 -14.05 -9.03 29.86
N ARG A 491 -13.03 -8.27 29.52
CA ARG A 491 -11.63 -8.69 29.71
C ARG A 491 -11.15 -8.58 31.16
N PHE A 492 -11.95 -8.02 32.07
CA PHE A 492 -11.59 -7.77 33.46
C PHE A 492 -12.18 -8.84 34.36
N PRO A 493 -11.38 -9.77 34.89
CA PRO A 493 -11.89 -10.70 35.90
C PRO A 493 -12.20 -9.95 37.21
N GLY A 494 -13.40 -10.10 37.69
CA GLY A 494 -13.79 -9.58 39.04
C GLY A 494 -14.38 -8.17 39.07
N VAL A 495 -14.60 -7.53 37.90
CA VAL A 495 -15.41 -6.32 37.78
C VAL A 495 -16.81 -6.74 37.33
N ASN A 496 -17.85 -6.20 37.95
CA ASN A 496 -19.20 -6.35 37.40
C ASN A 496 -19.17 -5.95 35.94
N HIS A 497 -19.76 -6.77 35.08
CA HIS A 497 -19.73 -6.57 33.61
C HIS A 497 -20.63 -5.41 33.17
N ASP A 498 -20.85 -4.42 34.03
CA ASP A 498 -21.55 -3.20 33.72
C ASP A 498 -20.75 -2.39 32.69
N GLU A 499 -21.46 -1.60 31.90
CA GLU A 499 -20.92 -0.82 30.80
C GLU A 499 -19.72 0.08 31.18
N GLN A 500 -19.60 0.46 32.46
CA GLN A 500 -18.53 1.31 33.01
C GLN A 500 -17.21 0.58 33.33
N GLY A 501 -17.15 -0.75 33.26
CA GLY A 501 -15.97 -1.51 33.72
C GLY A 501 -14.67 -1.14 33.02
N ALA A 502 -14.72 -0.66 31.73
CA ALA A 502 -13.55 -0.20 30.99
C ALA A 502 -12.93 1.09 31.56
N LEU A 503 -13.74 1.93 32.21
CA LEU A 503 -13.30 3.18 32.85
C LEU A 503 -12.90 2.98 34.32
N ALA A 504 -13.02 1.76 34.85
CA ALA A 504 -12.70 1.43 36.23
C ALA A 504 -11.19 1.59 36.51
N THR A 505 -10.90 1.89 37.78
CA THR A 505 -9.53 1.89 38.31
C THR A 505 -9.04 0.45 38.50
N LEU A 506 -7.73 0.24 38.28
CA LEU A 506 -7.09 -1.04 38.63
C LEU A 506 -7.30 -1.36 40.10
N PRO A 507 -7.66 -2.61 40.45
CA PRO A 507 -7.61 -3.06 41.87
C PRO A 507 -6.17 -2.92 42.39
N ALA A 508 -6.02 -2.52 43.64
CA ALA A 508 -4.73 -2.28 44.29
C ALA A 508 -3.84 -3.53 44.36
N GLN A 509 -4.42 -4.70 44.22
CA GLN A 509 -3.68 -5.97 44.07
C GLN A 509 -3.79 -6.44 42.63
N GLY A 510 -2.62 -6.59 41.96
CA GLY A 510 -2.47 -6.94 40.58
C GLY A 510 -3.44 -8.01 40.11
N GLY A 511 -4.09 -7.77 39.01
CA GLY A 511 -5.08 -8.65 38.40
C GLY A 511 -4.59 -10.08 38.27
N SER A 512 -5.46 -11.03 38.60
CA SER A 512 -5.23 -12.49 38.55
C SER A 512 -4.60 -12.89 37.19
N ALA A 513 -3.68 -13.85 37.22
CA ALA A 513 -3.07 -14.48 36.05
C ALA A 513 -4.10 -15.02 35.01
N ALA A 514 -5.35 -15.26 35.45
CA ALA A 514 -6.46 -15.64 34.56
C ALA A 514 -6.79 -14.54 33.51
N GLY A 515 -6.61 -13.25 33.86
CA GLY A 515 -6.78 -12.16 32.89
C GLY A 515 -5.73 -12.13 31.80
N LEU A 516 -4.52 -12.62 32.05
CA LEU A 516 -3.44 -12.70 31.05
C LEU A 516 -3.69 -13.80 29.99
N VAL A 517 -4.45 -14.84 30.30
CA VAL A 517 -4.80 -15.88 29.34
C VAL A 517 -5.71 -15.37 28.23
N ALA A 518 -6.59 -14.42 28.51
CA ALA A 518 -7.48 -13.79 27.54
C ALA A 518 -6.77 -12.80 26.56
N VAL A 519 -5.51 -12.42 26.86
CA VAL A 519 -4.73 -11.46 26.04
C VAL A 519 -4.55 -11.91 24.59
N THR A 520 -4.56 -13.20 24.30
CA THR A 520 -4.32 -13.71 22.94
C THR A 520 -5.58 -13.95 22.13
N ARG A 521 -6.76 -13.87 22.71
CA ARG A 521 -8.04 -14.10 22.03
C ARG A 521 -8.75 -12.80 21.76
N VAL A 522 -9.47 -12.75 20.65
CA VAL A 522 -10.50 -11.75 20.41
C VAL A 522 -11.71 -12.20 21.23
N GLU A 523 -12.13 -11.37 22.16
CA GLU A 523 -13.29 -11.63 22.99
C GLU A 523 -14.56 -11.07 22.35
N ARG A 524 -15.71 -11.59 22.74
CA ARG A 524 -16.99 -11.04 22.34
C ARG A 524 -17.06 -9.56 22.75
N ASP A 525 -17.58 -8.74 21.85
CA ASP A 525 -17.72 -7.28 21.99
C ASP A 525 -16.39 -6.47 21.92
N ASP A 526 -15.24 -7.07 21.60
CA ASP A 526 -14.05 -6.30 21.27
C ASP A 526 -14.27 -5.44 20.00
N ASP A 527 -14.92 -6.01 18.99
CA ASP A 527 -15.23 -5.36 17.72
C ASP A 527 -16.73 -5.00 17.64
N ILE A 528 -17.09 -4.19 16.65
CA ILE A 528 -18.46 -3.73 16.41
C ILE A 528 -18.65 -3.44 14.92
N ASP A 529 -19.85 -3.69 14.39
CA ASP A 529 -20.20 -3.30 13.03
C ASP A 529 -20.16 -1.77 12.88
N MET A 530 -19.63 -1.27 11.75
CA MET A 530 -19.45 0.16 11.54
C MET A 530 -20.77 0.94 11.57
N GLY A 531 -21.87 0.35 11.15
CA GLY A 531 -23.21 0.94 11.24
C GLY A 531 -23.73 1.06 12.69
N GLN A 532 -23.29 0.15 13.56
CA GLN A 532 -23.65 0.16 14.99
C GLN A 532 -22.67 0.99 15.83
N TYR A 533 -21.50 1.30 15.30
CA TYR A 533 -20.48 2.10 15.97
C TYR A 533 -20.88 3.58 15.93
N ARG A 534 -21.47 4.09 17.01
CA ARG A 534 -22.05 5.43 17.11
C ARG A 534 -21.60 6.15 18.39
N PRO A 535 -20.32 6.57 18.51
CA PRO A 535 -19.85 7.33 19.68
C PRO A 535 -20.59 8.64 19.86
N GLN A 536 -21.07 9.26 18.78
CA GLN A 536 -21.85 10.51 18.79
C GLN A 536 -23.16 10.39 19.57
N ASP A 537 -23.78 9.22 19.64
CA ASP A 537 -25.01 8.98 20.43
C ASP A 537 -24.78 9.06 21.94
N ARG A 538 -23.53 9.19 22.37
CA ARG A 538 -23.09 9.35 23.77
C ARG A 538 -22.23 10.60 23.96
N GLY A 539 -22.34 11.57 23.06
CA GLY A 539 -21.61 12.84 23.11
C GLY A 539 -20.15 12.78 22.65
N GLY A 540 -19.66 11.62 22.21
CA GLY A 540 -18.33 11.48 21.61
C GLY A 540 -18.28 12.07 20.20
N PRO A 541 -17.08 12.35 19.64
CA PRO A 541 -16.94 12.90 18.29
C PRO A 541 -17.39 11.90 17.21
N VAL A 542 -17.90 12.41 16.07
CA VAL A 542 -18.11 11.59 14.89
C VAL A 542 -16.76 11.14 14.37
N HIS A 543 -16.51 9.83 14.33
CA HIS A 543 -15.22 9.27 13.96
C HIS A 543 -15.15 9.00 12.47
N LEU A 544 -14.16 9.59 11.79
CA LEU A 544 -13.84 9.43 10.38
C LEU A 544 -12.58 8.55 10.27
N VAL A 545 -12.74 7.32 9.83
CA VAL A 545 -11.61 6.41 9.54
C VAL A 545 -11.21 6.58 8.08
N ASN A 546 -9.98 7.00 7.80
CA ASN A 546 -9.51 7.27 6.44
C ASN A 546 -8.65 6.12 5.92
N VAL A 547 -8.90 5.73 4.67
CA VAL A 547 -8.17 4.70 3.93
C VAL A 547 -7.87 5.18 2.52
N CYS A 548 -6.89 4.57 1.84
CA CYS A 548 -6.58 4.83 0.45
C CYS A 548 -7.30 3.83 -0.46
N LEU A 549 -8.14 4.33 -1.36
CA LEU A 549 -8.67 3.57 -2.49
C LEU A 549 -7.65 3.63 -3.63
N ASN A 550 -6.98 2.52 -3.93
CA ASN A 550 -5.95 2.47 -4.96
C ASN A 550 -6.58 2.54 -6.35
N GLN A 551 -6.09 3.47 -7.17
CA GLN A 551 -6.53 3.69 -8.56
C GLN A 551 -5.32 4.00 -9.43
N THR A 552 -4.71 2.97 -10.01
CA THR A 552 -3.57 3.10 -10.91
C THR A 552 -3.98 3.12 -12.38
N GLN A 553 -5.22 2.72 -12.67
CA GLN A 553 -5.86 2.86 -13.98
C GLN A 553 -6.97 3.90 -13.88
N ASP A 554 -6.91 4.93 -14.73
CA ASP A 554 -7.94 5.95 -14.81
C ASP A 554 -8.52 5.97 -16.24
N PRO A 555 -9.81 5.67 -16.43
CA PRO A 555 -10.46 5.63 -17.75
C PRO A 555 -10.45 6.99 -18.44
N ARG A 556 -10.24 8.10 -17.70
CA ARG A 556 -10.08 9.45 -18.23
C ARG A 556 -8.74 9.70 -18.91
N GLY A 557 -7.95 8.65 -19.18
CA GLY A 557 -6.69 8.69 -19.93
C GLY A 557 -5.44 8.77 -19.05
N GLN A 558 -5.55 8.40 -17.78
CA GLN A 558 -4.45 8.34 -16.80
C GLN A 558 -3.82 9.71 -16.43
N ILE A 559 -4.26 10.79 -17.02
CA ILE A 559 -3.71 12.13 -16.75
C ILE A 559 -4.10 12.61 -15.35
N TYR A 560 -5.31 12.29 -14.92
CA TYR A 560 -5.91 12.82 -13.70
C TYR A 560 -5.30 12.28 -12.41
N ASN A 561 -4.84 11.03 -12.41
CA ASN A 561 -4.38 10.34 -11.21
C ASN A 561 -3.00 9.71 -11.38
N LEU A 562 -2.24 10.16 -12.37
CA LEU A 562 -0.95 9.57 -12.75
C LEU A 562 0.04 9.58 -11.58
N ASP A 563 0.07 10.67 -10.82
CA ASP A 563 1.00 10.86 -9.70
C ASP A 563 0.42 10.34 -8.37
N ARG A 564 -0.87 10.49 -8.15
CA ARG A 564 -1.52 10.11 -6.88
C ARG A 564 -1.78 8.63 -6.76
N LYS A 565 -2.21 7.98 -7.85
CA LYS A 565 -2.57 6.55 -7.95
C LYS A 565 -3.49 6.05 -6.85
N GLY A 566 -4.25 6.96 -6.23
CA GLY A 566 -5.16 6.67 -5.13
C GLY A 566 -6.12 7.82 -4.89
N LEU A 567 -7.24 7.49 -4.23
CA LEU A 567 -8.28 8.42 -3.80
C LEU A 567 -8.49 8.26 -2.29
N PRO A 568 -8.82 9.34 -1.57
CA PRO A 568 -9.18 9.22 -0.16
C PRO A 568 -10.59 8.63 -0.04
N LEU A 569 -10.73 7.65 0.82
CA LEU A 569 -12.01 7.10 1.25
C LEU A 569 -12.14 7.32 2.75
N SER A 570 -13.09 8.14 3.16
CA SER A 570 -13.44 8.38 4.57
C SER A 570 -14.69 7.59 4.94
N VAL A 571 -14.63 6.85 6.05
CA VAL A 571 -15.75 6.08 6.59
C VAL A 571 -16.13 6.65 7.95
N ALA A 572 -17.36 7.13 8.06
CA ALA A 572 -17.86 7.77 9.27
C ALA A 572 -18.52 6.74 10.21
N SER A 573 -18.40 6.98 11.52
CA SER A 573 -19.20 6.28 12.53
C SER A 573 -20.69 6.45 12.25
N GLY A 574 -21.46 5.36 12.38
CA GLY A 574 -22.86 5.29 11.97
C GLY A 574 -23.09 4.74 10.57
N GLY A 575 -22.01 4.44 9.81
CA GLY A 575 -22.12 3.68 8.57
C GLY A 575 -22.29 4.53 7.32
N ALA A 576 -21.67 5.70 7.23
CA ALA A 576 -21.55 6.46 5.98
C ALA A 576 -20.14 6.44 5.43
N MET A 577 -19.98 6.66 4.12
CA MET A 577 -18.69 6.78 3.45
C MET A 577 -18.67 7.91 2.43
N ARG A 578 -17.46 8.44 2.17
CA ARG A 578 -17.22 9.48 1.16
C ARG A 578 -15.91 9.21 0.43
N VAL A 579 -15.95 9.25 -0.90
CA VAL A 579 -14.75 9.18 -1.76
C VAL A 579 -14.38 10.60 -2.22
N GLY A 580 -13.18 11.03 -1.90
CA GLY A 580 -12.73 12.37 -2.27
C GLY A 580 -13.58 13.46 -1.62
N THR A 581 -14.10 14.36 -2.45
CA THR A 581 -14.97 15.48 -2.07
C THR A 581 -16.43 15.27 -2.43
N GLU A 582 -16.82 14.02 -2.76
CA GLU A 582 -18.19 13.68 -3.11
C GLU A 582 -19.13 13.77 -1.90
N ASP A 583 -20.43 13.62 -2.18
CA ASP A 583 -21.42 13.54 -1.12
C ASP A 583 -21.27 12.25 -0.30
N TRP A 584 -21.67 12.33 0.96
CA TRP A 584 -21.72 11.17 1.83
C TRP A 584 -22.80 10.21 1.36
N ARG A 585 -22.52 8.93 1.39
CA ARG A 585 -23.46 7.84 1.07
C ARG A 585 -23.40 6.76 2.13
N ALA A 586 -24.50 6.03 2.32
CA ALA A 586 -24.53 4.91 3.25
C ALA A 586 -23.59 3.79 2.82
N LEU A 587 -22.99 3.10 3.80
CA LEU A 587 -22.28 1.85 3.54
C LEU A 587 -23.27 0.78 3.07
N PRO A 588 -22.89 -0.09 2.11
CA PRO A 588 -23.76 -1.17 1.66
C PRO A 588 -24.08 -2.12 2.83
N PRO A 589 -25.35 -2.40 3.12
CA PRO A 589 -25.73 -3.22 4.28
C PRO A 589 -25.25 -4.67 4.17
N ASP A 590 -25.24 -5.22 2.94
CA ASP A 590 -24.88 -6.62 2.70
C ASP A 590 -23.37 -6.89 2.77
N ASN A 591 -22.55 -5.83 2.76
CA ASN A 591 -21.09 -5.92 2.82
C ASN A 591 -20.48 -4.95 3.84
N ALA A 592 -21.20 -4.74 4.93
CA ALA A 592 -20.74 -3.89 6.03
C ALA A 592 -19.52 -4.53 6.73
N LEU A 593 -18.47 -3.75 6.87
CA LEU A 593 -17.27 -4.15 7.61
C LEU A 593 -17.34 -3.62 9.05
N THR A 594 -16.65 -4.32 9.93
CA THR A 594 -16.53 -3.90 11.33
C THR A 594 -15.54 -2.73 11.48
N LEU A 595 -15.65 -1.98 12.59
CA LEU A 595 -14.70 -0.94 12.97
C LEU A 595 -13.25 -1.47 12.93
N GLY A 596 -13.02 -2.65 13.53
CA GLY A 596 -11.69 -3.26 13.57
C GLY A 596 -11.15 -3.61 12.18
N THR A 597 -12.01 -3.91 11.20
CA THR A 597 -11.60 -4.13 9.82
C THR A 597 -11.20 -2.81 9.16
N TRP A 598 -11.99 -1.74 9.32
CA TRP A 598 -11.66 -0.43 8.78
C TRP A 598 -10.37 0.14 9.38
N VAL A 599 -10.18 0.01 10.69
CA VAL A 599 -8.95 0.40 11.39
C VAL A 599 -7.75 -0.41 10.87
N ALA A 600 -7.92 -1.71 10.63
CA ALA A 600 -6.84 -2.55 10.10
C ALA A 600 -6.51 -2.22 8.63
N ILE A 601 -7.50 -1.86 7.80
CA ILE A 601 -7.28 -1.35 6.43
C ILE A 601 -6.54 -0.02 6.49
N SER A 602 -6.99 0.90 7.36
CA SER A 602 -6.32 2.19 7.57
C SER A 602 -4.86 2.06 7.97
N GLY A 603 -4.48 0.97 8.67
CA GLY A 603 -3.11 0.66 9.04
C GLY A 603 -2.37 -0.31 8.14
N ALA A 604 -2.89 -0.62 6.96
CA ALA A 604 -2.31 -1.58 6.01
C ALA A 604 -1.13 -0.98 5.23
N ALA A 605 -0.06 -0.63 5.93
CA ALA A 605 1.10 0.09 5.41
C ALA A 605 1.88 -0.67 4.33
N VAL A 606 1.79 -2.00 4.29
CA VAL A 606 2.46 -2.84 3.29
C VAL A 606 1.43 -3.58 2.46
N ALA A 607 1.35 -3.22 1.19
CA ALA A 607 0.36 -3.78 0.27
C ALA A 607 0.88 -3.70 -1.18
N PRO A 608 0.35 -4.52 -2.11
CA PRO A 608 0.63 -4.39 -3.53
C PRO A 608 0.22 -3.02 -4.11
N GLY A 609 -0.84 -2.41 -3.57
CA GLY A 609 -1.25 -1.04 -3.87
C GLY A 609 -0.93 -0.12 -2.71
N MET A 610 -0.11 0.91 -2.95
CA MET A 610 0.38 1.89 -1.97
C MET A 610 0.23 3.32 -2.49
N GLY A 611 -0.92 3.63 -3.12
CA GLY A 611 -1.16 4.96 -3.68
C GLY A 611 -0.04 5.39 -4.63
N ALA A 612 0.47 6.61 -4.46
CA ALA A 612 1.54 7.20 -5.29
C ALA A 612 2.80 6.33 -5.38
N MET A 613 3.11 5.56 -4.35
CA MET A 613 4.27 4.66 -4.31
C MET A 613 4.07 3.37 -5.09
N THR A 614 2.88 3.08 -5.59
CA THR A 614 2.60 1.85 -6.35
C THR A 614 3.45 1.76 -7.61
N ARG A 615 4.25 0.69 -7.69
CA ARG A 615 5.03 0.30 -8.87
C ARG A 615 4.80 -1.18 -9.14
N GLY A 616 4.62 -1.55 -10.41
CA GLY A 616 4.19 -2.91 -10.78
C GLY A 616 5.11 -4.02 -10.25
N GLY A 617 6.42 -3.90 -10.42
CA GLY A 617 7.35 -4.91 -9.91
C GLY A 617 7.44 -4.94 -8.38
N MET A 618 7.30 -3.80 -7.69
CA MET A 618 7.19 -3.78 -6.23
C MET A 618 5.89 -4.45 -5.75
N ALA A 619 4.80 -4.25 -6.46
CA ALA A 619 3.54 -4.94 -6.21
C ALA A 619 3.67 -6.45 -6.41
N SER A 620 4.34 -6.86 -7.50
CA SER A 620 4.71 -8.27 -7.76
C SER A 620 5.52 -8.84 -6.59
N LEU A 621 6.56 -8.13 -6.16
CA LEU A 621 7.41 -8.56 -5.06
C LEU A 621 6.61 -8.71 -3.76
N ALA A 622 5.80 -7.71 -3.40
CA ALA A 622 4.94 -7.76 -2.22
C ALA A 622 3.98 -8.96 -2.25
N THR A 623 3.39 -9.25 -3.42
CA THR A 623 2.50 -10.41 -3.61
C THR A 623 3.26 -11.73 -3.46
N LEU A 624 4.43 -11.87 -4.09
CA LEU A 624 5.23 -13.08 -4.05
C LEU A 624 5.76 -13.40 -2.65
N ILE A 625 6.20 -12.39 -1.90
CA ILE A 625 6.67 -12.59 -0.52
C ILE A 625 5.53 -12.64 0.50
N GLY A 626 4.28 -12.53 0.08
CA GLY A 626 3.12 -12.57 0.97
C GLY A 626 2.95 -11.33 1.86
N ALA A 627 3.62 -10.22 1.54
CA ALA A 627 3.50 -8.94 2.26
C ALA A 627 2.24 -8.19 1.80
N ARG A 628 1.08 -8.69 2.22
CA ARG A 628 -0.23 -8.28 1.74
C ARG A 628 -1.13 -7.97 2.94
N LEU A 629 -1.20 -6.68 3.34
CA LEU A 629 -2.10 -6.18 4.39
C LEU A 629 -3.34 -5.48 3.81
N GLY A 630 -3.30 -5.05 2.54
CA GLY A 630 -4.44 -4.44 1.86
C GLY A 630 -5.66 -5.35 1.79
N TYR A 631 -6.80 -4.78 1.47
CA TYR A 631 -8.10 -5.45 1.52
C TYR A 631 -8.91 -5.22 0.23
N TRP A 632 -9.45 -6.30 -0.32
CA TRP A 632 -10.43 -6.24 -1.41
C TRP A 632 -11.83 -6.11 -0.85
N TRP A 633 -12.54 -5.08 -1.26
CA TRP A 633 -13.89 -4.78 -0.83
C TRP A 633 -14.78 -4.38 -2.01
N SER A 634 -16.03 -4.85 -2.01
CA SER A 634 -17.02 -4.50 -3.04
C SER A 634 -18.04 -3.51 -2.47
N PRO A 635 -18.17 -2.30 -3.05
CA PRO A 635 -19.13 -1.30 -2.61
C PRO A 635 -20.54 -1.53 -3.17
N ALA A 636 -20.75 -2.52 -4.05
CA ALA A 636 -22.03 -2.77 -4.68
C ALA A 636 -23.04 -3.41 -3.72
N GLU A 637 -24.28 -2.96 -3.77
CA GLU A 637 -25.42 -3.64 -3.14
C GLU A 637 -25.63 -5.01 -3.79
N GLY A 638 -25.84 -6.04 -2.97
CA GLY A 638 -26.08 -7.41 -3.45
C GLY A 638 -24.85 -8.31 -3.49
N GLY A 639 -23.72 -7.92 -2.91
CA GLY A 639 -22.56 -8.75 -2.49
C GLY A 639 -21.93 -9.73 -3.49
N GLU A 640 -22.59 -10.13 -4.56
CA GLU A 640 -22.21 -11.19 -5.49
C GLU A 640 -22.17 -10.81 -6.97
N ALA A 641 -22.12 -9.55 -7.32
CA ALA A 641 -21.67 -9.19 -8.67
C ALA A 641 -20.17 -9.49 -8.87
N ALA A 642 -19.59 -10.33 -7.99
CA ALA A 642 -18.25 -10.87 -8.16
C ALA A 642 -18.18 -11.50 -9.56
N SER A 643 -17.35 -10.90 -10.42
CA SER A 643 -17.11 -11.44 -11.75
C SER A 643 -16.77 -12.92 -11.61
N ARG A 644 -17.17 -13.77 -12.57
CA ARG A 644 -16.87 -15.22 -12.55
C ARG A 644 -15.40 -15.55 -12.24
N PHE A 645 -14.52 -14.58 -12.44
CA PHE A 645 -13.09 -14.67 -12.23
C PHE A 645 -12.55 -13.57 -11.30
N GLY A 646 -13.34 -13.11 -10.31
CA GLY A 646 -12.94 -12.05 -9.37
C GLY A 646 -11.65 -12.36 -8.64
N LYS A 647 -11.44 -13.61 -8.20
CA LYS A 647 -10.19 -14.05 -7.58
C LYS A 647 -8.99 -13.91 -8.52
N LEU A 648 -9.11 -14.37 -9.75
CA LEU A 648 -8.04 -14.31 -10.75
C LEU A 648 -7.71 -12.86 -11.11
N ARG A 649 -8.75 -12.05 -11.37
CA ARG A 649 -8.57 -10.62 -11.68
C ARG A 649 -7.86 -9.88 -10.55
N GLY A 650 -8.30 -10.08 -9.30
CA GLY A 650 -7.66 -9.44 -8.15
C GLY A 650 -6.20 -9.85 -7.98
N LEU A 651 -5.88 -11.14 -8.18
CA LEU A 651 -4.50 -11.63 -8.08
C LEU A 651 -3.59 -11.05 -9.19
N VAL A 652 -4.09 -11.00 -10.43
CA VAL A 652 -3.39 -10.34 -11.54
C VAL A 652 -3.20 -8.85 -11.26
N SER A 653 -4.24 -8.18 -10.73
CA SER A 653 -4.15 -6.77 -10.34
C SER A 653 -3.07 -6.51 -9.29
N GLU A 654 -2.96 -7.38 -8.28
CA GLU A 654 -1.89 -7.29 -7.28
C GLU A 654 -0.50 -7.52 -7.89
N LEU A 655 -0.34 -8.54 -8.76
CA LEU A 655 0.93 -8.79 -9.43
C LEU A 655 1.36 -7.64 -10.34
N MET A 656 0.43 -7.03 -11.03
CA MET A 656 0.74 -5.96 -11.99
C MET A 656 0.76 -4.56 -11.35
N GLY A 657 0.34 -4.43 -10.09
CA GLY A 657 0.11 -3.14 -9.44
C GLY A 657 -0.96 -2.31 -10.17
N SER A 658 -1.97 -2.98 -10.69
CA SER A 658 -2.95 -2.40 -11.62
C SER A 658 -4.35 -2.45 -11.00
N PHE A 659 -4.79 -1.32 -10.45
CA PHE A 659 -6.05 -1.19 -9.71
C PHE A 659 -6.99 -0.23 -10.44
N GLY A 660 -8.23 -0.67 -10.68
CA GLY A 660 -9.24 0.09 -11.41
C GLY A 660 -9.93 1.18 -10.58
N GLY A 661 -9.69 1.20 -9.26
CA GLY A 661 -10.21 2.24 -8.38
C GLY A 661 -11.73 2.28 -8.34
N ARG A 662 -12.27 3.50 -8.35
CA ARG A 662 -13.70 3.79 -8.18
C ARG A 662 -14.60 3.10 -9.19
N ASP A 663 -14.16 3.03 -10.45
CA ASP A 663 -14.98 2.52 -11.55
C ASP A 663 -14.95 0.98 -11.64
N ALA A 664 -14.14 0.32 -10.80
CA ALA A 664 -14.09 -1.12 -10.71
C ALA A 664 -15.18 -1.66 -9.75
N PRO A 665 -15.72 -2.87 -10.00
CA PRO A 665 -16.70 -3.48 -9.11
C PRO A 665 -16.11 -3.88 -7.75
N ASP A 666 -14.80 -4.16 -7.69
CA ASP A 666 -14.08 -4.47 -6.47
C ASP A 666 -12.97 -3.45 -6.26
N TRP A 667 -12.88 -2.93 -5.06
CA TRP A 667 -11.92 -1.90 -4.67
C TRP A 667 -10.78 -2.50 -3.87
N PHE A 668 -9.55 -2.13 -4.21
CA PHE A 668 -8.39 -2.45 -3.41
C PHE A 668 -8.07 -1.30 -2.46
N LEU A 669 -8.22 -1.56 -1.17
CA LEU A 669 -8.04 -0.60 -0.08
C LEU A 669 -6.73 -0.85 0.64
N SER A 670 -6.06 0.23 1.04
CA SER A 670 -4.80 0.18 1.79
C SER A 670 -4.70 1.32 2.80
N ASP A 671 -3.54 1.46 3.46
CA ASP A 671 -3.30 2.47 4.49
C ASP A 671 -3.71 3.87 4.02
N GLY A 672 -4.38 4.61 4.90
CA GLY A 672 -4.79 5.98 4.62
C GLY A 672 -3.61 6.90 4.31
N GLY A 673 -2.45 6.65 4.92
CA GLY A 673 -1.21 7.37 4.68
C GLY A 673 -0.69 7.27 3.24
N HIS A 674 -1.11 6.27 2.48
CA HIS A 674 -0.79 6.16 1.05
C HIS A 674 -1.45 7.27 0.20
N PHE A 675 -2.48 7.91 0.72
CA PHE A 675 -3.03 9.12 0.15
C PHE A 675 -2.59 10.35 0.96
N GLU A 676 -2.93 10.40 2.26
CA GLU A 676 -2.62 11.53 3.13
C GLU A 676 -2.46 11.02 4.58
N ASN A 677 -1.32 11.30 5.19
CA ASN A 677 -0.90 10.68 6.44
C ASN A 677 -1.29 11.45 7.71
N THR A 678 -1.62 12.74 7.59
CA THR A 678 -1.90 13.60 8.76
C THR A 678 -3.32 13.42 9.33
N ALA A 679 -4.23 12.81 8.58
CA ALA A 679 -5.67 12.73 8.86
C ALA A 679 -6.42 14.09 8.84
N ALA A 680 -5.74 15.18 8.52
CA ALA A 680 -6.37 16.51 8.49
C ALA A 680 -7.17 16.76 7.20
N TYR A 681 -6.85 16.07 6.10
CA TYR A 681 -7.54 16.25 4.81
C TYR A 681 -9.06 16.09 4.92
N ALA A 682 -9.55 15.06 5.65
CA ALA A 682 -10.98 14.84 5.81
C ALA A 682 -11.67 15.94 6.61
N LEU A 683 -10.97 16.56 7.57
CA LEU A 683 -11.47 17.69 8.36
C LEU A 683 -11.49 18.99 7.55
N LEU A 684 -10.45 19.22 6.72
CA LEU A 684 -10.43 20.32 5.76
C LEU A 684 -11.56 20.20 4.75
N ALA A 685 -11.82 18.98 4.26
CA ALA A 685 -12.94 18.69 3.36
C ALA A 685 -14.31 18.85 4.03
N ALA A 686 -14.38 18.75 5.35
CA ALA A 686 -15.56 19.08 6.17
C ALA A 686 -15.63 20.58 6.56
N ARG A 687 -14.68 21.40 6.10
CA ARG A 687 -14.61 22.85 6.41
C ARG A 687 -14.52 23.11 7.92
N ALA A 688 -13.77 22.30 8.66
CA ALA A 688 -13.62 22.50 10.08
C ALA A 688 -12.95 23.86 10.40
N ARG A 689 -13.50 24.56 11.40
CA ARG A 689 -13.04 25.90 11.82
C ARG A 689 -11.75 25.84 12.63
N VAL A 690 -11.62 24.80 13.47
CA VAL A 690 -10.42 24.53 14.26
C VAL A 690 -10.06 23.07 14.09
N ILE A 691 -8.81 22.83 13.73
CA ILE A 691 -8.24 21.49 13.59
C ILE A 691 -7.05 21.39 14.53
N VAL A 692 -7.11 20.50 15.50
CA VAL A 692 -5.95 20.09 16.29
C VAL A 692 -5.43 18.79 15.72
N MET A 693 -4.16 18.77 15.35
CA MET A 693 -3.54 17.64 14.66
C MET A 693 -2.35 17.10 15.46
N ALA A 694 -2.41 15.83 15.84
CA ALA A 694 -1.25 15.09 16.32
C ALA A 694 -0.52 14.47 15.11
N ASP A 695 0.56 15.11 14.65
CA ASP A 695 1.37 14.64 13.52
C ASP A 695 2.53 13.77 14.01
N CYS A 696 2.38 12.46 13.84
CA CYS A 696 3.37 11.45 14.21
C CYS A 696 4.02 10.74 13.02
N GLY A 697 4.00 11.32 11.83
CA GLY A 697 4.80 10.88 10.70
C GLY A 697 6.28 10.77 11.07
N ALA A 698 7.02 9.78 10.55
CA ALA A 698 8.46 9.68 10.75
C ALA A 698 9.16 10.77 9.96
N ASP A 699 9.81 11.68 10.67
CA ASP A 699 10.44 12.87 10.08
C ASP A 699 11.71 13.24 10.86
N PRO A 700 12.77 12.41 10.79
CA PRO A 700 13.99 12.63 11.58
C PRO A 700 14.75 13.90 11.20
N GLY A 701 14.54 14.39 9.96
CA GLY A 701 15.14 15.62 9.45
C GLY A 701 14.26 16.86 9.59
N PHE A 702 13.03 16.71 10.09
CA PHE A 702 12.02 17.77 10.07
C PHE A 702 11.83 18.37 8.66
N GLU A 703 11.73 17.50 7.66
CA GLU A 703 11.49 17.89 6.26
C GLU A 703 10.01 18.19 5.98
N PHE A 704 9.11 17.84 6.90
CA PHE A 704 7.68 18.08 6.87
C PHE A 704 6.97 17.55 5.60
N LYS A 705 7.43 16.42 5.04
CA LYS A 705 6.87 15.85 3.80
C LYS A 705 5.37 15.53 3.87
N ASP A 706 4.89 15.04 5.02
CA ASP A 706 3.45 14.78 5.23
C ASP A 706 2.65 16.10 5.22
N MET A 707 3.23 17.16 5.78
CA MET A 707 2.64 18.50 5.78
C MET A 707 2.63 19.10 4.38
N GLU A 708 3.75 19.02 3.65
CA GLU A 708 3.82 19.45 2.24
C GLU A 708 2.74 18.77 1.39
N ASN A 709 2.58 17.46 1.55
CA ASN A 709 1.55 16.69 0.85
C ASN A 709 0.13 17.17 1.21
N LEU A 710 -0.13 17.47 2.50
CA LEU A 710 -1.42 18.00 2.95
C LEU A 710 -1.68 19.39 2.33
N VAL A 711 -0.72 20.33 2.45
CA VAL A 711 -0.83 21.71 1.92
C VAL A 711 -1.12 21.69 0.42
N ARG A 712 -0.35 20.89 -0.34
CA ARG A 712 -0.53 20.76 -1.79
C ARG A 712 -1.89 20.18 -2.16
N LYS A 713 -2.36 19.14 -1.46
CA LYS A 713 -3.67 18.52 -1.72
C LYS A 713 -4.83 19.41 -1.29
N ALA A 714 -4.71 20.08 -0.16
CA ALA A 714 -5.71 21.05 0.31
C ALA A 714 -5.93 22.16 -0.72
N ARG A 715 -4.84 22.72 -1.26
CA ARG A 715 -4.90 23.75 -2.29
C ARG A 715 -5.57 23.27 -3.57
N ILE A 716 -5.17 22.11 -4.09
CA ILE A 716 -5.64 21.58 -5.38
C ILE A 716 -7.09 21.10 -5.28
N ASP A 717 -7.44 20.35 -4.23
CA ASP A 717 -8.71 19.63 -4.16
C ASP A 717 -9.80 20.40 -3.44
N LEU A 718 -9.42 21.22 -2.45
CA LEU A 718 -10.32 21.82 -1.48
C LEU A 718 -10.38 23.34 -1.57
N GLN A 719 -9.57 23.96 -2.44
CA GLN A 719 -9.39 25.41 -2.48
C GLN A 719 -9.09 25.99 -1.09
N ALA A 720 -8.24 25.29 -0.33
CA ALA A 720 -7.85 25.63 1.02
C ALA A 720 -6.35 25.89 1.06
N GLU A 721 -5.96 27.10 1.43
CA GLU A 721 -4.57 27.49 1.63
C GLU A 721 -4.21 27.38 3.12
N ILE A 722 -3.10 26.73 3.43
CA ILE A 722 -2.58 26.54 4.78
C ILE A 722 -1.33 27.39 4.91
N LEU A 723 -1.39 28.41 5.80
CA LEU A 723 -0.37 29.43 5.97
C LEU A 723 0.17 29.35 7.40
N PHE A 724 1.37 28.81 7.56
CA PHE A 724 2.01 28.72 8.87
C PHE A 724 2.42 30.09 9.39
N GLN A 725 2.13 30.34 10.67
CA GLN A 725 2.29 31.64 11.30
C GLN A 725 3.63 31.73 12.04
N ARG A 726 4.54 32.56 11.53
CA ARG A 726 5.82 32.87 12.17
C ARG A 726 5.66 34.02 13.17
N LYS A 727 6.35 33.94 14.30
CA LYS A 727 6.40 35.06 15.25
C LYS A 727 7.18 36.22 14.65
N LYS A 728 6.55 37.39 14.56
CA LYS A 728 7.22 38.62 14.18
C LYS A 728 7.57 39.44 15.43
N ASP A 729 6.57 39.79 16.23
CA ASP A 729 6.71 40.43 17.52
C ASP A 729 5.45 40.26 18.39
N ALA A 730 5.50 40.69 19.65
CA ALA A 730 4.38 40.58 20.57
C ALA A 730 3.20 41.53 20.23
N SER A 731 3.37 42.48 19.32
CA SER A 731 2.31 43.36 18.84
C SER A 731 1.53 42.79 17.65
N ASP A 732 1.98 41.67 17.07
CA ASP A 732 1.27 41.00 16.00
C ASP A 732 -0.13 40.59 16.47
N PRO A 733 -1.20 40.94 15.74
CA PRO A 733 -2.58 40.60 16.13
C PRO A 733 -2.83 39.12 16.38
N VAL A 734 -2.10 38.22 15.74
CA VAL A 734 -2.19 36.75 15.93
C VAL A 734 -1.57 36.36 17.28
N TRP A 735 -0.43 36.90 17.62
CA TRP A 735 0.37 36.49 18.76
C TRP A 735 0.13 37.30 20.02
N GLY A 736 -0.30 38.56 19.88
CA GLY A 736 -0.53 39.49 21.00
C GLY A 736 -1.70 39.17 21.91
N GLN A 737 -2.54 38.20 21.52
CA GLN A 737 -3.66 37.72 22.35
C GLN A 737 -3.26 36.56 23.27
N LEU A 738 -2.07 36.00 23.08
CA LEU A 738 -1.56 34.88 23.88
C LEU A 738 -0.87 35.38 25.16
N ASP A 739 -0.93 34.59 26.22
CA ASP A 739 -0.12 34.84 27.41
C ASP A 739 1.38 34.64 27.11
N ALA A 740 2.27 35.10 27.96
CA ALA A 740 3.72 35.06 27.73
C ALA A 740 4.26 33.63 27.59
N GLU A 741 3.65 32.65 28.28
CA GLU A 741 4.03 31.25 28.19
C GLU A 741 3.57 30.65 26.85
N ALA A 742 2.33 30.84 26.44
CA ALA A 742 1.81 30.40 25.15
C ALA A 742 2.56 31.08 24.01
N TRP A 743 2.89 32.38 24.14
CA TRP A 743 3.71 33.11 23.16
C TRP A 743 5.07 32.42 22.94
N ALA A 744 5.72 31.93 24.02
CA ALA A 744 6.99 31.20 23.90
C ALA A 744 6.84 29.82 23.23
N GLN A 745 5.73 29.11 23.46
CA GLN A 745 5.52 27.70 23.11
C GLN A 745 4.84 27.49 21.76
N PHE A 746 4.21 28.52 21.18
CA PHE A 746 3.57 28.42 19.85
C PHE A 746 4.49 29.07 18.81
N GLY A 747 4.46 28.61 17.57
CA GLY A 747 5.27 29.15 16.48
C GLY A 747 4.99 28.52 15.12
N ALA A 748 5.92 28.68 14.18
CA ALA A 748 5.90 28.07 12.87
C ALA A 748 6.64 26.72 12.86
N LEU A 749 6.59 26.00 11.74
CA LEU A 749 7.23 24.69 11.59
C LEU A 749 8.76 24.74 11.72
N ASP A 750 9.39 25.77 11.15
CA ASP A 750 10.84 25.96 11.22
C ASP A 750 11.32 26.30 12.66
N GLU A 751 10.52 27.05 13.40
CA GLU A 751 10.76 27.32 14.82
C GLU A 751 10.61 26.06 15.66
N LEU A 752 9.62 25.19 15.34
CA LEU A 752 9.43 23.89 15.99
C LEU A 752 10.60 22.93 15.70
N ALA A 753 11.20 23.01 14.51
CA ALA A 753 12.33 22.18 14.10
C ALA A 753 13.68 22.63 14.68
N ALA A 754 13.76 23.83 15.25
CA ALA A 754 15.02 24.37 15.74
C ALA A 754 15.59 23.58 16.93
N ALA A 755 16.89 23.32 16.92
CA ALA A 755 17.55 22.38 17.86
C ALA A 755 17.46 22.79 19.36
N GLN A 756 17.19 24.06 19.65
CA GLN A 756 17.03 24.59 21.00
C GLN A 756 15.82 25.52 21.04
N SER A 757 14.68 24.98 20.68
CA SER A 757 13.41 25.70 20.62
C SER A 757 12.60 25.51 21.90
N ASP A 758 11.93 26.59 22.31
CA ASP A 758 10.86 26.51 23.30
C ASP A 758 9.50 26.20 22.64
N VAL A 759 9.43 26.24 21.31
CA VAL A 759 8.20 25.96 20.56
C VAL A 759 7.82 24.49 20.66
N CYS A 760 6.62 24.26 21.16
CA CYS A 760 6.03 22.94 21.36
C CYS A 760 4.94 22.63 20.32
N VAL A 761 4.30 23.67 19.76
CA VAL A 761 3.12 23.59 18.92
C VAL A 761 3.26 24.53 17.73
N ALA A 762 3.03 24.04 16.52
CA ALA A 762 2.98 24.92 15.34
C ALA A 762 1.53 25.32 15.01
N VAL A 763 1.37 26.53 14.46
CA VAL A 763 0.06 27.12 14.16
C VAL A 763 0.02 27.60 12.71
N ALA A 764 -1.09 27.31 12.02
CA ALA A 764 -1.35 27.83 10.69
C ALA A 764 -2.78 28.37 10.57
N LYS A 765 -2.93 29.42 9.77
CA LYS A 765 -4.23 29.87 9.25
C LYS A 765 -4.62 29.00 8.06
N VAL A 766 -5.90 28.66 7.97
CA VAL A 766 -6.47 27.98 6.80
C VAL A 766 -7.48 28.89 6.15
N VAL A 767 -7.20 29.28 4.92
CA VAL A 767 -8.05 30.17 4.12
C VAL A 767 -8.82 29.32 3.11
N TYR A 768 -10.13 29.24 3.28
CA TYR A 768 -11.01 28.53 2.35
C TYR A 768 -11.55 29.49 1.27
N ASP A 769 -11.51 29.05 0.02
CA ASP A 769 -12.11 29.77 -1.12
C ASP A 769 -11.63 31.24 -1.23
N GLY A 770 -10.41 31.54 -0.82
CA GLY A 770 -9.82 32.88 -0.83
C GLY A 770 -10.41 33.84 0.22
N ARG A 771 -11.23 33.35 1.18
CA ARG A 771 -11.83 34.18 2.24
C ARG A 771 -10.87 34.38 3.40
N SER A 772 -9.95 35.30 3.26
CA SER A 772 -8.95 35.62 4.30
C SER A 772 -9.52 36.31 5.55
N GLU A 773 -10.74 36.91 5.45
CA GLU A 773 -11.40 37.64 6.54
C GLU A 773 -11.88 36.73 7.68
N ASP A 774 -12.10 35.43 7.38
CA ASP A 774 -12.61 34.46 8.35
C ASP A 774 -11.84 33.14 8.27
N PRO A 775 -10.54 33.12 8.68
CA PRO A 775 -9.70 31.95 8.55
C PRO A 775 -10.08 30.87 9.56
N ALA A 776 -9.93 29.60 9.17
CA ALA A 776 -9.87 28.48 10.10
C ALA A 776 -8.45 28.33 10.64
N TRP A 777 -8.28 27.51 11.67
CA TRP A 777 -7.02 27.30 12.36
C TRP A 777 -6.58 25.84 12.36
N LEU A 778 -5.31 25.63 12.04
CA LEU A 778 -4.65 24.33 12.16
C LEU A 778 -3.57 24.43 13.23
N ILE A 779 -3.70 23.65 14.29
CA ILE A 779 -2.79 23.55 15.42
C ILE A 779 -2.10 22.20 15.36
N VAL A 780 -0.77 22.19 15.20
CA VAL A 780 0.03 20.98 14.96
C VAL A 780 0.84 20.64 16.20
N VAL A 781 0.56 19.49 16.79
CA VAL A 781 1.34 18.89 17.88
C VAL A 781 2.20 17.77 17.27
N LYS A 782 3.49 18.03 17.07
CA LYS A 782 4.45 17.09 16.48
C LYS A 782 5.49 16.66 17.51
N PRO A 783 5.89 15.37 17.54
CA PRO A 783 6.95 14.92 18.44
C PRO A 783 8.25 15.68 18.18
N ASN A 784 8.61 16.56 19.11
CA ASN A 784 9.85 17.30 19.10
C ASN A 784 10.50 17.32 20.50
N VAL A 785 11.73 17.78 20.56
CA VAL A 785 12.51 17.93 21.80
C VAL A 785 12.68 19.40 22.06
N CYS A 786 11.82 19.95 22.92
CA CYS A 786 11.92 21.35 23.36
C CYS A 786 12.71 21.47 24.69
N ASN A 787 13.12 22.68 25.05
CA ASN A 787 13.96 22.97 26.23
C ASN A 787 13.27 22.61 27.57
N ALA A 788 11.95 22.65 27.60
CA ALA A 788 11.15 22.44 28.83
C ALA A 788 10.84 20.98 29.15
N LEU A 789 11.38 20.00 28.39
CA LEU A 789 11.05 18.58 28.59
C LEU A 789 11.39 18.08 30.00
N PRO A 790 10.55 17.22 30.58
CA PRO A 790 10.81 16.50 31.83
C PRO A 790 12.10 15.69 31.82
N VAL A 791 12.66 15.43 33.00
CA VAL A 791 13.98 14.80 33.15
C VAL A 791 14.05 13.38 32.58
N ASP A 792 12.97 12.61 32.71
CA ASP A 792 12.83 11.25 32.18
C ASP A 792 12.88 11.24 30.65
N LEU A 793 12.18 12.15 29.99
CA LEU A 793 12.20 12.28 28.51
C LEU A 793 13.58 12.76 28.00
N ARG A 794 14.22 13.69 28.71
CA ARG A 794 15.60 14.10 28.37
C ARG A 794 16.60 12.96 28.50
N ASN A 795 16.48 12.15 29.55
CA ASN A 795 17.34 11.00 29.76
C ASN A 795 17.04 9.90 28.73
N TYR A 796 15.78 9.65 28.39
CA TYR A 796 15.41 8.71 27.34
C TYR A 796 15.99 9.14 25.98
N LYS A 797 15.89 10.42 25.61
CA LYS A 797 16.51 11.00 24.41
C LYS A 797 18.02 10.78 24.40
N ARG A 798 18.71 10.99 25.53
CA ARG A 798 20.15 10.79 25.62
C ARG A 798 20.55 9.33 25.41
N ALA A 799 19.75 8.39 25.91
CA ALA A 799 19.94 6.95 25.74
C ALA A 799 19.52 6.43 24.36
N ASN A 800 18.59 7.13 23.70
CA ASN A 800 18.01 6.77 22.40
C ASN A 800 18.05 7.97 21.46
N PRO A 801 19.17 8.19 20.74
CA PRO A 801 19.36 9.39 19.91
C PRO A 801 18.31 9.60 18.82
N ASP A 802 17.68 8.53 18.33
CA ASP A 802 16.63 8.59 17.30
C ASP A 802 15.26 9.04 17.86
N PHE A 803 15.08 9.06 19.20
CA PHE A 803 13.86 9.59 19.83
C PHE A 803 13.76 11.11 19.60
N PRO A 804 12.61 11.68 19.27
CA PRO A 804 11.27 11.08 19.16
C PRO A 804 10.89 10.64 17.74
N GLN A 805 11.87 10.49 16.82
CA GLN A 805 11.65 10.13 15.43
C GLN A 805 12.09 8.70 15.11
N GLN A 806 11.99 7.77 16.08
CA GLN A 806 12.31 6.35 15.87
C GLN A 806 11.44 5.77 14.74
N SER A 807 12.00 4.78 14.02
CA SER A 807 11.36 4.20 12.84
C SER A 807 9.96 3.65 13.13
N THR A 808 9.00 3.93 12.24
CA THR A 808 7.65 3.33 12.29
C THR A 808 7.63 1.83 11.96
N ALA A 809 8.74 1.27 11.46
CA ALA A 809 8.89 -0.17 11.30
C ALA A 809 9.01 -0.90 12.66
N ASP A 810 9.42 -0.20 13.74
CA ASP A 810 9.38 -0.75 15.08
C ASP A 810 7.95 -0.76 15.63
N GLN A 811 7.37 -1.95 15.65
CA GLN A 811 6.02 -2.22 16.16
C GLN A 811 6.04 -2.98 17.49
N PHE A 812 7.21 -3.00 18.20
CA PHE A 812 7.45 -3.77 19.42
C PHE A 812 7.98 -2.89 20.55
N PHE A 813 7.15 -1.99 21.04
CA PHE A 813 7.57 -1.04 22.05
C PHE A 813 7.87 -1.73 23.38
N SER A 814 9.02 -1.39 23.98
CA SER A 814 9.30 -1.65 25.38
C SER A 814 8.43 -0.74 26.27
N GLU A 815 8.32 -1.06 27.55
CA GLU A 815 7.61 -0.20 28.51
C GLU A 815 8.18 1.22 28.51
N SER A 816 9.51 1.35 28.58
CA SER A 816 10.18 2.66 28.60
C SER A 816 9.96 3.45 27.32
N GLN A 817 9.96 2.79 26.15
CA GLN A 817 9.67 3.43 24.86
C GLN A 817 8.21 3.89 24.79
N TRP A 818 7.29 2.99 25.16
CA TRP A 818 5.86 3.29 25.21
C TRP A 818 5.56 4.50 26.10
N GLU A 819 6.10 4.48 27.34
CA GLU A 819 5.87 5.55 28.30
C GLU A 819 6.49 6.88 27.85
N SER A 820 7.67 6.85 27.23
CA SER A 820 8.31 8.06 26.74
C SER A 820 7.50 8.75 25.63
N TYR A 821 6.94 8.00 24.68
CA TYR A 821 6.06 8.59 23.65
C TYR A 821 4.72 9.07 24.23
N HIS A 822 4.13 8.32 25.15
CA HIS A 822 2.91 8.71 25.82
C HIS A 822 3.11 10.00 26.65
N SER A 823 4.16 10.05 27.47
CA SER A 823 4.49 11.21 28.28
C SER A 823 4.85 12.43 27.44
N LEU A 824 5.56 12.26 26.30
CA LEU A 824 5.86 13.33 25.37
C LEU A 824 4.57 13.91 24.78
N GLY A 825 3.65 13.05 24.31
CA GLY A 825 2.37 13.50 23.77
C GLY A 825 1.54 14.25 24.79
N ARG A 826 1.53 13.76 26.07
CA ARG A 826 0.84 14.43 27.16
C ARG A 826 1.47 15.78 27.52
N PHE A 827 2.81 15.87 27.48
CA PHE A 827 3.53 17.11 27.74
C PHE A 827 3.23 18.16 26.66
N LEU A 828 3.39 17.81 25.38
CA LEU A 828 3.17 18.75 24.27
C LEU A 828 1.69 19.13 24.12
N GLY A 829 0.79 18.19 24.29
CA GLY A 829 -0.66 18.41 24.14
C GLY A 829 -1.27 19.33 25.21
N LYS A 830 -0.63 19.47 26.40
CA LYS A 830 -1.09 20.37 27.46
C LYS A 830 -1.05 21.85 27.09
N HIS A 831 -0.28 22.21 26.07
CA HIS A 831 -0.23 23.59 25.57
C HIS A 831 -1.47 23.95 24.74
N VAL A 832 -2.30 22.96 24.38
CA VAL A 832 -3.56 23.16 23.67
C VAL A 832 -4.70 23.18 24.67
N ASP A 833 -5.13 24.38 25.04
CA ASP A 833 -6.30 24.61 25.89
C ASP A 833 -7.34 25.52 25.21
N LEU A 834 -8.54 25.58 25.77
CA LEU A 834 -9.66 26.32 25.20
C LEU A 834 -9.37 27.82 25.09
N GLN A 835 -8.76 28.43 26.11
CA GLN A 835 -8.49 29.86 26.17
C GLN A 835 -7.49 30.27 25.08
N ARG A 836 -6.40 29.50 24.92
CA ARG A 836 -5.36 29.74 23.90
C ARG A 836 -5.91 29.57 22.49
N VAL A 837 -6.69 28.52 22.24
CA VAL A 837 -7.34 28.28 20.94
C VAL A 837 -8.35 29.38 20.60
N GLN A 838 -9.12 29.86 21.57
CA GLN A 838 -10.06 30.97 21.37
C GLN A 838 -9.32 32.28 21.13
N ALA A 839 -8.21 32.53 21.83
CA ALA A 839 -7.38 33.71 21.61
C ALA A 839 -6.84 33.78 20.17
N LEU A 840 -6.34 32.64 19.62
CA LEU A 840 -5.94 32.55 18.22
C LEU A 840 -7.11 32.81 17.28
N SER A 841 -8.29 32.23 17.56
CA SER A 841 -9.50 32.42 16.72
C SER A 841 -10.01 33.85 16.71
N ALA A 842 -9.93 34.57 17.85
CA ALA A 842 -10.36 35.98 17.98
C ALA A 842 -9.45 36.94 17.18
N SER A 843 -8.17 36.61 16.99
CA SER A 843 -7.22 37.46 16.29
C SER A 843 -7.37 37.47 14.76
N GLY A 844 -8.11 36.53 14.17
CA GLY A 844 -8.25 36.37 12.73
C GLY A 844 -9.09 37.42 12.00
N GLY A 845 -9.90 38.19 12.71
CA GLY A 845 -10.89 39.11 12.10
C GLY A 845 -10.43 40.56 11.84
N LEU A 846 -9.19 40.92 12.12
CA LEU A 846 -8.80 42.35 12.18
C LEU A 846 -7.60 42.76 11.31
N SER A 847 -7.01 41.94 10.50
CA SER A 847 -5.88 42.38 9.65
C SER A 847 -6.24 42.33 8.17
N PRO A 848 -6.17 43.50 7.45
CA PRO A 848 -6.10 43.48 6.01
C PRO A 848 -4.80 42.77 5.59
N MET A 849 -4.84 41.99 4.53
CA MET A 849 -3.67 41.37 3.93
C MET A 849 -2.62 42.49 3.64
N VAL A 850 -1.51 42.41 4.31
CA VAL A 850 -0.27 42.96 3.76
C VAL A 850 0.30 41.79 2.93
N ASP A 851 0.56 42.07 1.66
CA ASP A 851 1.14 41.10 0.72
C ASP A 851 2.48 40.59 1.26
N ASP A 852 2.44 39.54 2.05
CA ASP A 852 3.61 38.78 2.47
C ASP A 852 3.90 37.69 1.44
N GLU A 853 4.50 38.10 0.31
CA GLU A 853 5.09 37.17 -0.67
C GLU A 853 6.22 36.30 -0.10
N GLU A 854 6.50 36.33 1.18
CA GLU A 854 7.65 35.68 1.83
C GLU A 854 7.29 34.43 2.69
N SER A 855 6.14 33.84 2.58
CA SER A 855 5.86 32.57 3.27
C SER A 855 6.09 31.33 2.43
N VAL A 856 6.77 31.45 1.31
CA VAL A 856 7.39 30.32 0.61
C VAL A 856 8.58 29.88 1.45
N VAL A 857 8.65 28.63 1.80
CA VAL A 857 9.89 27.96 2.22
C VAL A 857 10.97 28.38 1.21
N GLY A 858 11.82 29.32 1.59
CA GLY A 858 12.79 29.89 0.66
C GLY A 858 13.63 28.76 0.10
N GLU A 859 13.58 28.59 -1.22
CA GLU A 859 14.70 27.99 -1.93
C GLU A 859 15.95 28.69 -1.39
N ARG A 860 16.71 27.98 -0.57
CA ARG A 860 18.07 28.40 -0.27
C ARG A 860 18.79 28.32 -1.59
N ASP A 861 19.05 29.45 -2.21
CA ASP A 861 20.14 29.62 -3.15
C ASP A 861 21.38 29.03 -2.50
N VAL A 862 21.69 27.82 -2.84
CA VAL A 862 22.99 27.22 -2.58
C VAL A 862 23.94 27.95 -3.54
N PRO A 863 24.85 28.82 -3.06
CA PRO A 863 25.84 29.41 -3.95
C PRO A 863 26.62 28.29 -4.59
N ALA A 864 26.73 28.29 -5.90
CA ALA A 864 27.62 27.41 -6.62
C ALA A 864 29.03 27.45 -6.00
N PRO A 865 29.68 26.29 -5.80
CA PRO A 865 31.02 26.27 -5.21
C PRO A 865 31.98 26.99 -6.16
N GLN A 866 32.42 28.17 -5.73
CA GLN A 866 33.57 28.85 -6.34
C GLN A 866 34.81 27.98 -6.07
N ALA A 867 35.42 27.52 -7.13
CA ALA A 867 36.76 26.90 -7.08
C ALA A 867 37.71 27.85 -6.39
N ARG A 868 38.23 27.51 -5.22
CA ARG A 868 39.39 28.05 -4.60
C ARG A 868 40.55 27.10 -4.78
N ASP A 869 41.47 27.51 -5.62
CA ASP A 869 42.80 26.90 -5.73
C ASP A 869 43.56 27.08 -4.42
N GLY A 870 44.17 25.98 -3.97
CA GLY A 870 45.41 25.98 -3.21
C GLY A 870 45.29 26.29 -1.73
N ALA A 871 45.16 25.29 -0.86
CA ALA A 871 45.76 25.30 0.47
C ALA A 871 45.98 23.84 0.99
N ALA A 872 47.11 23.66 1.63
CA ALA A 872 47.74 22.43 2.05
C ALA A 872 46.87 21.48 2.90
N ALA A 873 47.07 20.18 2.72
CA ALA A 873 46.49 19.07 3.48
C ALA A 873 46.78 19.19 4.98
N ALA A 874 45.71 19.25 5.79
CA ALA A 874 45.73 18.95 7.22
C ALA A 874 45.54 17.44 7.48
N PRO A 875 46.10 16.85 8.52
CA PRO A 875 46.05 15.38 8.73
C PRO A 875 44.65 14.92 9.10
N ALA A 876 44.29 13.76 8.58
CA ALA A 876 43.02 13.09 8.80
C ALA A 876 42.73 12.81 10.29
N PRO A 877 41.54 13.07 10.80
CA PRO A 877 41.16 12.66 12.14
C PRO A 877 40.93 11.14 12.21
N ALA A 878 41.31 10.59 13.34
CA ALA A 878 41.25 9.17 13.65
C ALA A 878 39.82 8.61 13.50
N ALA A 879 39.68 7.40 12.99
CA ALA A 879 38.44 6.69 12.80
C ALA A 879 37.62 6.54 14.10
N PRO A 880 36.35 6.86 14.12
CA PRO A 880 35.49 6.62 15.29
C PRO A 880 35.24 5.13 15.51
N PRO A 881 35.01 4.70 16.75
CA PRO A 881 34.88 3.28 17.11
C PRO A 881 33.57 2.71 16.52
N ALA A 882 33.60 1.41 16.28
CA ALA A 882 32.62 0.60 15.51
C ALA A 882 31.20 0.45 16.13
N SER A 883 30.58 1.53 16.60
CA SER A 883 29.21 1.55 17.12
C SER A 883 28.14 1.99 16.10
N SER A 884 28.51 2.32 14.85
CA SER A 884 27.58 2.88 13.84
C SER A 884 26.77 1.87 13.02
N LEU A 885 26.90 0.56 13.28
CA LEU A 885 26.14 -0.47 12.55
C LEU A 885 24.65 -0.56 12.93
N ARG A 886 24.21 0.13 13.99
CA ARG A 886 22.78 0.15 14.37
C ARG A 886 21.96 1.21 13.63
N GLY A 887 22.54 2.33 13.27
CA GLY A 887 21.84 3.40 12.54
C GLY A 887 21.49 3.07 11.09
N THR A 888 22.35 2.31 10.41
CA THR A 888 22.14 1.91 9.00
C THR A 888 20.97 0.92 8.82
N ARG A 889 20.63 0.16 9.85
CA ARG A 889 19.49 -0.77 9.83
C ARG A 889 18.14 -0.04 9.93
N ALA A 890 18.12 1.11 10.58
CA ALA A 890 16.91 1.92 10.73
C ALA A 890 16.55 2.68 9.44
N ALA A 891 17.53 3.19 8.69
CA ALA A 891 17.30 3.92 7.44
C ALA A 891 16.75 3.04 6.31
N ILE A 892 17.11 1.75 6.27
CA ILE A 892 16.59 0.78 5.28
C ILE A 892 15.12 0.43 5.58
N ALA A 893 14.72 0.44 6.84
CA ALA A 893 13.35 0.13 7.25
C ALA A 893 12.37 1.27 6.97
N SER A 894 12.83 2.52 6.81
CA SER A 894 11.95 3.68 6.56
C SER A 894 11.55 3.83 5.09
N THR A 895 12.34 3.31 4.14
CA THR A 895 12.04 3.39 2.70
C THR A 895 11.28 2.19 2.15
N ILE A 896 11.31 1.09 2.87
CA ILE A 896 10.56 -0.12 2.51
C ILE A 896 9.78 -0.52 3.75
N SER A 897 8.53 -0.10 3.80
CA SER A 897 7.59 -0.66 4.79
C SER A 897 7.29 -2.14 4.50
N LEU A 898 8.32 -2.95 4.47
CA LEU A 898 8.29 -4.42 4.55
C LEU A 898 7.83 -4.88 5.95
N SER A 899 7.12 -4.00 6.68
CA SER A 899 7.00 -4.07 8.13
C SER A 899 6.28 -5.32 8.66
N ALA A 900 5.30 -5.89 8.00
CA ALA A 900 4.62 -7.06 8.57
C ALA A 900 5.31 -8.40 8.23
N ALA A 901 5.74 -8.63 7.00
CA ALA A 901 6.45 -9.86 6.64
C ALA A 901 7.91 -9.84 7.09
N ALA A 902 8.57 -8.66 6.98
CA ALA A 902 9.91 -8.46 7.53
C ALA A 902 9.88 -8.46 9.08
N THR A 903 8.81 -7.99 9.72
CA THR A 903 8.68 -8.01 11.17
C THR A 903 8.58 -9.45 11.70
N VAL A 904 7.87 -10.35 11.03
CA VAL A 904 7.84 -11.77 11.38
C VAL A 904 9.19 -12.43 11.06
N GLY A 905 9.81 -12.11 9.93
CA GLY A 905 11.13 -12.61 9.54
C GLY A 905 12.26 -12.04 10.41
N VAL A 906 12.23 -10.74 10.70
CA VAL A 906 13.22 -10.08 11.58
C VAL A 906 13.03 -10.49 13.04
N SER A 907 11.81 -10.72 13.51
CA SER A 907 11.56 -11.24 14.87
C SER A 907 12.04 -12.68 15.02
N ALA A 908 11.85 -13.52 14.00
CA ALA A 908 12.42 -14.87 13.98
C ALA A 908 13.95 -14.82 13.92
N TRP A 909 14.52 -13.88 13.16
CA TRP A 909 15.97 -13.69 13.07
C TRP A 909 16.58 -13.13 14.36
N GLN A 910 15.95 -12.10 14.95
CA GLN A 910 16.39 -11.54 16.24
C GLN A 910 16.21 -12.54 17.40
N GLY A 911 15.15 -13.34 17.37
CA GLY A 911 14.97 -14.46 18.29
C GLY A 911 16.08 -15.52 18.13
N MET A 912 16.48 -15.82 16.90
CA MET A 912 17.58 -16.75 16.59
C MET A 912 18.96 -16.16 16.93
N GLU A 913 19.19 -14.85 16.70
CA GLU A 913 20.42 -14.17 17.12
C GLU A 913 20.49 -14.06 18.65
N GLY A 914 19.38 -13.74 19.31
CA GLY A 914 19.28 -13.74 20.77
C GLY A 914 19.51 -15.14 21.37
N TRP A 915 18.99 -16.19 20.75
CA TRP A 915 19.24 -17.58 21.14
C TRP A 915 20.69 -18.01 20.89
N ARG A 916 21.28 -17.62 19.76
CA ARG A 916 22.72 -17.87 19.47
C ARG A 916 23.61 -17.11 20.43
N ALA A 917 23.31 -15.85 20.74
CA ALA A 917 24.05 -15.08 21.72
C ALA A 917 23.91 -15.67 23.13
N ALA A 918 22.74 -16.17 23.52
CA ALA A 918 22.55 -16.89 24.79
C ALA A 918 23.26 -18.22 24.81
N GLN A 919 23.27 -18.96 23.69
CA GLN A 919 24.08 -20.20 23.57
C GLN A 919 25.57 -19.93 23.63
N GLN A 920 26.06 -18.87 22.96
CA GLN A 920 27.48 -18.47 23.03
C GLN A 920 27.84 -18.02 24.42
N ALA A 921 27.02 -17.22 25.11
CA ALA A 921 27.24 -16.84 26.50
C ALA A 921 27.28 -18.05 27.45
N THR A 922 26.40 -19.06 27.24
CA THR A 922 26.40 -20.31 28.01
C THR A 922 27.66 -21.13 27.72
N THR A 923 28.10 -21.19 26.46
CA THR A 923 29.31 -21.91 26.06
C THR A 923 30.57 -21.24 26.61
N ASP A 924 30.61 -19.90 26.59
CA ASP A 924 31.73 -19.13 27.17
C ASP A 924 31.76 -19.23 28.68
N ALA A 925 30.60 -19.21 29.35
CA ALA A 925 30.52 -19.47 30.80
C ALA A 925 30.97 -20.88 31.17
N HIS A 926 30.62 -21.92 30.38
CA HIS A 926 31.15 -23.27 30.56
C HIS A 926 32.66 -23.34 30.31
N ARG A 927 33.22 -22.62 29.32
CA ARG A 927 34.66 -22.54 29.09
C ARG A 927 35.42 -21.90 30.25
N VAL A 928 34.89 -20.80 30.79
CA VAL A 928 35.46 -20.12 31.96
C VAL A 928 35.44 -21.07 33.17
N ALA A 929 34.28 -21.71 33.41
CA ALA A 929 34.14 -22.67 34.53
C ALA A 929 35.08 -23.90 34.38
N LEU A 930 35.25 -24.42 33.16
CA LEU A 930 36.20 -25.49 32.87
C LEU A 930 37.66 -25.01 33.03
N GLY A 931 37.97 -23.77 32.68
CA GLY A 931 39.27 -23.13 32.90
C GLY A 931 39.59 -22.98 34.39
N GLU A 932 38.61 -22.51 35.16
CA GLU A 932 38.75 -22.44 36.63
C GLU A 932 38.90 -23.82 37.28
N LEU A 933 38.11 -24.82 36.87
CA LEU A 933 38.25 -26.21 37.34
C LEU A 933 39.62 -26.77 36.94
N SER A 934 40.16 -26.50 35.75
CA SER A 934 41.48 -26.97 35.35
C SER A 934 42.61 -26.32 36.17
N THR A 935 42.43 -25.03 36.49
CA THR A 935 43.40 -24.31 37.37
C THR A 935 43.33 -24.74 38.85
N MET A 936 42.11 -25.11 39.29
CA MET A 936 41.95 -25.74 40.61
C MET A 936 42.53 -27.15 40.66
N TRP A 937 42.34 -27.95 39.61
CA TRP A 937 42.91 -29.30 39.48
C TRP A 937 44.44 -29.28 39.46
N ALA A 938 45.03 -28.30 38.77
CA ALA A 938 46.51 -28.13 38.74
C ALA A 938 47.13 -27.65 40.06
N LYS A 939 46.33 -27.26 41.04
CA LYS A 939 46.76 -26.84 42.40
C LYS A 939 46.52 -27.90 43.48
N LEU A 940 45.93 -29.04 43.11
CA LEU A 940 45.84 -30.17 44.05
C LEU A 940 47.19 -30.91 44.12
N PRO A 941 47.68 -31.19 45.36
CA PRO A 941 48.97 -31.80 45.59
C PRO A 941 49.13 -33.29 45.11
#